data_8db964ef34ee7d58713c4e62642b4d08
#
_entry.id   8db964ef34ee7d58713c4e62642b4d08
#
_cell.length_a   1.000
_cell.length_b   1.000
_cell.length_c   1.000
_cell.angle_alpha   90.00
_cell.angle_beta   90.00
_cell.angle_gamma   90.00
#
_symmetry.space_group_name_H-M   'P 1'
#
loop_
_entity.id
_entity.type
_entity.pdbx_description
1 polymer ?
#
loop_
_entity_poly.entity_id
_entity_poly.type
_entity_poly.pdbx_seq_one_letter_code
_entity_poly.pdbx_strand_id
1 'polypeptide(L)'
;VTDPLGHTSSFTWNNDDLSAITDALGRQTQLRYDALGRLIGVQDAQGNVSRFEYDALGRQTKAVDPLGNSVATGFDGNGNVSAILLPHGAGVTYAYDARDRRISRTDALGQAESWTYDIMDRVASHTDRRNRTTTYSYDALGRPSTATLPGAGGTLSARYDAGNRLMVLSDSLSGTLNWSYDGFDQVTQANGPQGSIVYGYDAVGRRTSMQAATQTKVNYAYDDGDRLTGIAQCTDTVSFAYDNANRLSSKTLPNQVQTVYVYNDANQVTGLAWGKTGQAALGSLGYGYDSRGQLVAQTGSHAPQALPPASTNNTFDDNNRQTQANGNARSYDADGHLLSDGTRTYTWDDRDHLSQITQGGTVIASYSYDALGRRSAKTESGATTQYLYDGLNTVQEMQGTTINPILTGPGIDERYARDDNGGRTYFLTDLLGSTRLLTDTNGNAVQRYDYDPYGTTTQSSTSYNNPYQYTGREHDQSGLYYYRARYYTPELGRFISEDPIKLMAGPNVYLYARANPVGYRDPSGLWSVTFTAIDIIGGAIVFGKDPDDGKWFFGGRIGFGVEDGLSFDPYGKRSGRDKTPCSGTTVGTYISTGVTVGPWSWSPAQGAAGIDIESGDDYHEGPESADTPAMNRSPKYGLGFGGSMGFEVIGH
;
A
#
# COMPACT_ATOMS: atom_id res chain seq x y z
N VAL A 1 26.31 12.20 1.21
CA VAL A 1 26.13 10.96 1.95
C VAL A 1 26.82 9.85 1.17
N THR A 2 27.61 9.03 1.87
CA THR A 2 28.33 7.90 1.27
C THR A 2 27.88 6.62 1.96
N ASP A 3 27.51 5.61 1.19
CA ASP A 3 27.12 4.31 1.70
C ASP A 3 28.36 3.47 2.13
N PRO A 4 28.19 2.31 2.81
CA PRO A 4 29.29 1.48 3.22
C PRO A 4 30.12 0.87 2.07
N LEU A 5 29.62 0.89 0.84
CA LEU A 5 30.36 0.46 -0.37
C LEU A 5 31.13 1.59 -1.04
N GLY A 6 30.99 2.84 -0.54
CA GLY A 6 31.68 4.03 -1.06
C GLY A 6 30.91 4.79 -2.12
N HIS A 7 29.67 4.42 -2.43
CA HIS A 7 28.83 5.15 -3.38
C HIS A 7 28.33 6.44 -2.74
N THR A 8 28.42 7.56 -3.46
CA THR A 8 28.15 8.89 -2.90
C THR A 8 27.00 9.59 -3.60
N SER A 9 26.00 10.02 -2.81
CA SER A 9 24.97 10.96 -3.22
C SER A 9 25.30 12.34 -2.63
N SER A 10 25.09 13.42 -3.41
CA SER A 10 25.37 14.79 -3.01
C SER A 10 24.13 15.67 -3.05
N PHE A 11 24.11 16.67 -2.15
CA PHE A 11 23.03 17.64 -2.00
C PHE A 11 23.64 19.04 -2.18
N THR A 12 23.05 19.83 -3.05
CA THR A 12 23.49 21.21 -3.29
C THR A 12 22.45 22.17 -2.72
N TRP A 13 22.90 23.12 -1.92
CA TRP A 13 22.06 24.10 -1.26
C TRP A 13 22.36 25.50 -1.81
N ASN A 14 21.34 26.33 -1.89
CA ASN A 14 21.44 27.73 -2.28
C ASN A 14 20.59 28.57 -1.33
N ASN A 15 21.22 29.41 -0.50
CA ASN A 15 20.58 30.23 0.53
C ASN A 15 19.60 29.41 1.43
N ASP A 16 20.11 28.29 1.96
CA ASP A 16 19.37 27.34 2.81
C ASP A 16 18.27 26.50 2.11
N ASP A 17 18.01 26.74 0.83
CA ASP A 17 17.13 25.91 0.03
C ASP A 17 17.91 24.79 -0.68
N LEU A 18 17.39 23.57 -0.66
CA LEU A 18 17.95 22.43 -1.38
C LEU A 18 17.74 22.62 -2.89
N SER A 19 18.78 23.01 -3.62
CA SER A 19 18.68 23.35 -5.04
C SER A 19 18.90 22.17 -5.98
N ALA A 20 19.70 21.17 -5.57
CA ALA A 20 19.89 19.96 -6.38
C ALA A 20 20.26 18.75 -5.55
N ILE A 21 19.92 17.58 -6.09
CA ILE A 21 20.27 16.26 -5.57
C ILE A 21 20.93 15.49 -6.70
N THR A 22 22.09 14.91 -6.42
CA THR A 22 22.80 14.06 -7.38
C THR A 22 23.04 12.69 -6.75
N ASP A 23 22.58 11.65 -7.40
CA ASP A 23 22.78 10.27 -6.92
C ASP A 23 24.16 9.71 -7.27
N ALA A 24 24.44 8.48 -6.83
CA ALA A 24 25.73 7.83 -7.04
C ALA A 24 26.05 7.51 -8.52
N LEU A 25 25.08 7.55 -9.41
CA LEU A 25 25.26 7.45 -10.86
C LEU A 25 25.38 8.81 -11.57
N GLY A 26 25.41 9.92 -10.80
CA GLY A 26 25.50 11.28 -11.32
C GLY A 26 24.19 11.83 -11.88
N ARG A 27 23.05 11.16 -11.64
CA ARG A 27 21.73 11.65 -12.07
C ARG A 27 21.30 12.79 -11.16
N GLN A 28 20.94 13.94 -11.76
CA GLN A 28 20.63 15.14 -11.01
C GLN A 28 19.15 15.51 -11.11
N THR A 29 18.56 15.81 -9.97
CA THR A 29 17.27 16.49 -9.87
C THR A 29 17.49 17.89 -9.33
N GLN A 30 16.84 18.89 -9.94
CA GLN A 30 16.93 20.29 -9.56
C GLN A 30 15.61 20.78 -9.00
N LEU A 31 15.68 21.56 -7.92
CA LEU A 31 14.55 22.17 -7.24
C LEU A 31 14.63 23.69 -7.41
N ARG A 32 13.48 24.33 -7.61
CA ARG A 32 13.37 25.77 -7.79
C ARG A 32 12.35 26.33 -6.82
N TYR A 33 12.73 27.42 -6.16
CA TYR A 33 11.94 28.08 -5.15
C TYR A 33 11.63 29.52 -5.55
N ASP A 34 10.54 30.07 -5.04
CA ASP A 34 10.25 31.49 -5.15
C ASP A 34 10.96 32.29 -4.04
N ALA A 35 10.74 33.63 -4.02
CA ALA A 35 11.36 34.53 -3.04
C ALA A 35 10.91 34.29 -1.60
N LEU A 36 9.86 33.51 -1.37
CA LEU A 36 9.34 33.11 -0.05
C LEU A 36 9.77 31.69 0.37
N GLY A 37 10.69 31.05 -0.40
CA GLY A 37 11.16 29.69 -0.13
C GLY A 37 10.16 28.60 -0.49
N ARG A 38 9.09 28.89 -1.28
CA ARG A 38 8.12 27.87 -1.68
C ARG A 38 8.60 27.18 -2.97
N LEU A 39 8.49 25.85 -3.01
CA LEU A 39 8.89 25.05 -4.16
C LEU A 39 7.95 25.32 -5.37
N ILE A 40 8.47 25.96 -6.42
CA ILE A 40 7.72 26.28 -7.64
C ILE A 40 8.05 25.36 -8.82
N GLY A 41 9.07 24.52 -8.71
CA GLY A 41 9.40 23.60 -9.80
C GLY A 41 10.39 22.53 -9.40
N VAL A 42 10.23 21.37 -10.03
CA VAL A 42 11.15 20.22 -9.95
C VAL A 42 11.52 19.80 -11.36
N GLN A 43 12.83 19.76 -11.66
CA GLN A 43 13.34 19.28 -12.92
C GLN A 43 14.07 17.95 -12.73
N ASP A 44 13.63 16.91 -13.43
CA ASP A 44 14.27 15.59 -13.38
C ASP A 44 15.57 15.53 -14.20
N ALA A 45 16.28 14.39 -14.10
CA ALA A 45 17.55 14.19 -14.81
C ALA A 45 17.41 14.11 -16.36
N GLN A 46 16.20 14.07 -16.90
CA GLN A 46 15.93 14.16 -18.34
C GLN A 46 15.54 15.59 -18.78
N GLY A 47 15.45 16.53 -17.83
CA GLY A 47 15.05 17.91 -18.09
C GLY A 47 13.55 18.16 -18.07
N ASN A 48 12.74 17.17 -17.72
CA ASN A 48 11.29 17.34 -17.57
C ASN A 48 11.00 18.18 -16.33
N VAL A 49 10.03 19.12 -16.41
CA VAL A 49 9.75 20.07 -15.35
C VAL A 49 8.30 19.96 -14.88
N SER A 50 8.12 19.63 -13.60
CA SER A 50 6.86 19.82 -12.89
C SER A 50 6.83 21.23 -12.26
N ARG A 51 5.67 21.89 -12.19
CA ARG A 51 5.50 23.25 -11.67
C ARG A 51 4.39 23.34 -10.65
N PHE A 52 4.55 24.26 -9.68
CA PHE A 52 3.59 24.50 -8.62
C PHE A 52 3.27 25.99 -8.52
N GLU A 53 1.98 26.31 -8.34
CA GLU A 53 1.49 27.66 -8.18
C GLU A 53 0.82 27.82 -6.80
N TYR A 54 0.94 28.99 -6.21
CA TYR A 54 0.46 29.27 -4.86
C TYR A 54 -0.35 30.58 -4.85
N ASP A 55 -1.32 30.65 -3.94
CA ASP A 55 -2.01 31.91 -3.65
C ASP A 55 -1.20 32.83 -2.71
N ALA A 56 -1.78 33.99 -2.41
CA ALA A 56 -1.16 34.98 -1.52
C ALA A 56 -1.00 34.52 -0.08
N LEU A 57 -1.75 33.49 0.36
CA LEU A 57 -1.66 32.88 1.67
C LEU A 57 -0.68 31.71 1.72
N GLY A 58 0.01 31.41 0.60
CA GLY A 58 0.99 30.32 0.50
C GLY A 58 0.38 28.95 0.26
N ARG A 59 -0.94 28.84 0.02
CA ARG A 59 -1.59 27.56 -0.27
C ARG A 59 -1.38 27.20 -1.74
N GLN A 60 -1.04 25.94 -2.02
CA GLN A 60 -0.85 25.47 -3.39
C GLN A 60 -2.19 25.42 -4.13
N THR A 61 -2.31 26.21 -5.19
CA THR A 61 -3.53 26.30 -6.01
C THR A 61 -3.44 25.46 -7.27
N LYS A 62 -2.22 25.09 -7.73
CA LYS A 62 -2.08 24.30 -8.94
C LYS A 62 -0.78 23.50 -8.95
N ALA A 63 -0.86 22.27 -9.46
CA ALA A 63 0.27 21.44 -9.83
C ALA A 63 0.19 21.09 -11.31
N VAL A 64 1.30 21.21 -12.03
CA VAL A 64 1.39 20.93 -13.47
C VAL A 64 2.48 19.90 -13.70
N ASP A 65 2.13 18.80 -14.35
CA ASP A 65 3.09 17.77 -14.73
C ASP A 65 3.95 18.19 -15.95
N PRO A 66 5.02 17.44 -16.29
CA PRO A 66 5.86 17.77 -17.44
C PRO A 66 5.15 17.75 -18.81
N LEU A 67 4.00 17.09 -18.92
CA LEU A 67 3.17 17.04 -20.13
C LEU A 67 2.18 18.21 -20.23
N GLY A 68 2.13 19.06 -19.17
CA GLY A 68 1.22 20.19 -19.10
C GLY A 68 -0.16 19.87 -18.50
N ASN A 69 -0.38 18.64 -18.06
CA ASN A 69 -1.60 18.30 -17.33
C ASN A 69 -1.58 18.97 -15.96
N SER A 70 -2.73 19.50 -15.53
CA SER A 70 -2.77 20.20 -14.24
C SER A 70 -3.92 19.75 -13.36
N VAL A 71 -3.64 19.72 -12.06
CA VAL A 71 -4.64 19.64 -11.00
C VAL A 71 -4.69 21.00 -10.31
N ALA A 72 -5.91 21.58 -10.22
CA ALA A 72 -6.11 22.86 -9.55
C ALA A 72 -6.94 22.69 -8.28
N THR A 73 -6.60 23.41 -7.22
CA THR A 73 -7.29 23.39 -5.93
C THR A 73 -7.88 24.75 -5.62
N GLY A 74 -9.18 24.77 -5.38
CA GLY A 74 -9.91 25.94 -4.91
C GLY A 74 -10.11 25.88 -3.40
N PHE A 75 -10.13 27.03 -2.76
CA PHE A 75 -10.33 27.16 -1.32
C PHE A 75 -11.53 28.09 -1.04
N ASP A 76 -12.22 27.85 0.07
CA ASP A 76 -13.23 28.76 0.59
C ASP A 76 -12.59 29.92 1.41
N GLY A 77 -13.44 30.80 1.96
CA GLY A 77 -12.97 31.94 2.76
C GLY A 77 -12.29 31.57 4.07
N ASN A 78 -12.55 30.37 4.59
CA ASN A 78 -11.94 29.86 5.84
C ASN A 78 -10.66 29.05 5.57
N GLY A 79 -10.33 28.79 4.28
CA GLY A 79 -9.16 28.04 3.89
C GLY A 79 -9.41 26.54 3.65
N ASN A 80 -10.65 26.09 3.72
CA ASN A 80 -10.99 24.71 3.39
C ASN A 80 -10.95 24.48 1.89
N VAL A 81 -10.54 23.28 1.44
CA VAL A 81 -10.56 22.91 0.02
C VAL A 81 -12.00 22.83 -0.46
N SER A 82 -12.43 23.77 -1.29
CA SER A 82 -13.78 23.83 -1.84
C SER A 82 -13.93 23.07 -3.16
N ALA A 83 -12.84 22.93 -3.94
CA ALA A 83 -12.86 22.20 -5.19
C ALA A 83 -11.47 21.65 -5.55
N ILE A 84 -11.46 20.53 -6.26
CA ILE A 84 -10.29 20.00 -6.94
C ILE A 84 -10.67 19.75 -8.39
N LEU A 85 -10.01 20.44 -9.31
CA LEU A 85 -10.22 20.28 -10.76
C LEU A 85 -9.15 19.37 -11.33
N LEU A 86 -9.57 18.37 -12.08
CA LEU A 86 -8.72 17.37 -12.72
C LEU A 86 -8.24 17.85 -14.11
N PRO A 87 -7.24 17.23 -14.73
CA PRO A 87 -6.65 17.69 -15.99
C PRO A 87 -7.65 17.81 -17.15
N HIS A 88 -8.74 17.05 -17.14
CA HIS A 88 -9.79 17.09 -18.18
C HIS A 88 -10.87 18.16 -17.90
N GLY A 89 -10.69 19.00 -16.86
CA GLY A 89 -11.59 20.12 -16.53
C GLY A 89 -12.75 19.78 -15.60
N ALA A 90 -13.07 18.51 -15.42
CA ALA A 90 -14.04 18.06 -14.42
C ALA A 90 -13.38 17.90 -13.06
N GLY A 91 -14.14 17.82 -11.98
CA GLY A 91 -13.55 17.76 -10.65
C GLY A 91 -14.51 17.38 -9.54
N VAL A 92 -14.04 17.53 -8.34
CA VAL A 92 -14.77 17.24 -7.11
C VAL A 92 -14.95 18.54 -6.34
N THR A 93 -16.15 18.74 -5.76
CA THR A 93 -16.44 19.89 -4.89
C THR A 93 -16.79 19.44 -3.49
N TYR A 94 -16.51 20.29 -2.52
CA TYR A 94 -16.73 20.04 -1.10
C TYR A 94 -17.53 21.18 -0.48
N ALA A 95 -18.40 20.85 0.47
CA ALA A 95 -19.09 21.82 1.32
C ALA A 95 -18.81 21.54 2.78
N TYR A 96 -18.76 22.61 3.56
CA TYR A 96 -18.44 22.61 4.98
C TYR A 96 -19.53 23.32 5.78
N ASP A 97 -19.67 22.95 7.06
CA ASP A 97 -20.53 23.66 7.99
C ASP A 97 -19.79 24.84 8.64
N ALA A 98 -20.48 25.55 9.55
CA ALA A 98 -19.93 26.71 10.25
C ALA A 98 -18.75 26.40 11.21
N ARG A 99 -18.41 25.13 11.42
CA ARG A 99 -17.27 24.65 12.20
C ARG A 99 -16.16 24.06 11.32
N ASP A 100 -16.19 24.34 10.01
CA ASP A 100 -15.25 23.82 9.01
C ASP A 100 -15.22 22.27 8.88
N ARG A 101 -16.32 21.60 9.30
CA ARG A 101 -16.46 20.17 9.12
C ARG A 101 -17.09 19.88 7.76
N ARG A 102 -16.51 18.94 7.00
CA ARG A 102 -16.99 18.57 5.67
C ARG A 102 -18.35 17.90 5.75
N ILE A 103 -19.39 18.53 5.19
CA ILE A 103 -20.75 18.01 5.18
C ILE A 103 -21.13 17.35 3.83
N SER A 104 -20.45 17.68 2.74
CA SER A 104 -20.67 16.98 1.47
C SER A 104 -19.43 16.95 0.58
N ARG A 105 -19.42 15.97 -0.31
CA ARG A 105 -18.50 15.85 -1.45
C ARG A 105 -19.33 15.49 -2.67
N THR A 106 -19.21 16.25 -3.75
CA THR A 106 -19.89 15.99 -5.03
C THR A 106 -18.84 15.69 -6.09
N ASP A 107 -19.00 14.59 -6.80
CA ASP A 107 -18.09 14.17 -7.86
C ASP A 107 -18.37 14.89 -9.19
N ALA A 108 -17.54 14.60 -10.21
CA ALA A 108 -17.63 15.25 -11.52
C ALA A 108 -18.92 14.92 -12.29
N LEU A 109 -19.65 13.89 -11.92
CA LEU A 109 -20.95 13.52 -12.49
C LEU A 109 -22.13 14.08 -11.68
N GLY A 110 -21.87 14.89 -10.64
CA GLY A 110 -22.88 15.47 -9.79
C GLY A 110 -23.42 14.52 -8.72
N GLN A 111 -22.81 13.36 -8.52
CA GLN A 111 -23.20 12.43 -7.46
C GLN A 111 -22.61 12.88 -6.13
N ALA A 112 -23.46 13.01 -5.09
CA ALA A 112 -23.04 13.53 -3.79
C ALA A 112 -23.05 12.46 -2.70
N GLU A 113 -22.06 12.54 -1.84
CA GLU A 113 -22.02 11.86 -0.53
C GLU A 113 -22.02 12.90 0.59
N SER A 114 -22.53 12.56 1.78
CA SER A 114 -22.71 13.53 2.85
C SER A 114 -22.42 12.95 4.23
N TRP A 115 -22.07 13.85 5.15
CA TRP A 115 -21.74 13.51 6.56
C TRP A 115 -22.55 14.35 7.52
N THR A 116 -22.94 13.75 8.65
CA THR A 116 -23.44 14.45 9.81
C THR A 116 -22.50 14.21 10.98
N TYR A 117 -22.55 15.08 11.97
CA TYR A 117 -21.66 15.05 13.13
C TYR A 117 -22.44 15.11 14.43
N ASP A 118 -21.91 14.49 15.45
CA ASP A 118 -22.42 14.61 16.82
C ASP A 118 -21.92 15.92 17.49
N ILE A 119 -22.34 16.13 18.74
CA ILE A 119 -21.96 17.33 19.51
C ILE A 119 -20.47 17.41 19.85
N MET A 120 -19.73 16.31 19.73
CA MET A 120 -18.29 16.19 19.95
C MET A 120 -17.49 16.25 18.64
N ASP A 121 -18.11 16.70 17.55
CA ASP A 121 -17.54 16.84 16.21
C ASP A 121 -17.09 15.52 15.55
N ARG A 122 -17.60 14.37 16.04
CA ARG A 122 -17.34 13.06 15.45
C ARG A 122 -18.42 12.73 14.39
N VAL A 123 -18.05 11.98 13.37
CA VAL A 123 -19.00 11.57 12.31
C VAL A 123 -20.12 10.72 12.92
N ALA A 124 -21.34 11.23 12.90
CA ALA A 124 -22.54 10.49 13.35
C ALA A 124 -23.12 9.63 12.24
N SER A 125 -23.10 10.12 10.99
CA SER A 125 -23.52 9.33 9.83
C SER A 125 -22.74 9.71 8.57
N HIS A 126 -22.66 8.77 7.64
CA HIS A 126 -22.20 8.95 6.27
C HIS A 126 -23.25 8.38 5.31
N THR A 127 -23.70 9.19 4.38
CA THR A 127 -24.59 8.76 3.29
C THR A 127 -23.78 8.75 2.00
N ASP A 128 -23.71 7.59 1.35
CA ASP A 128 -22.97 7.39 0.10
C ASP A 128 -23.73 7.92 -1.12
N ARG A 129 -23.12 7.82 -2.30
CA ARG A 129 -23.72 8.31 -3.57
C ARG A 129 -24.88 7.46 -4.06
N ARG A 130 -25.11 6.25 -3.50
CA ARG A 130 -26.31 5.42 -3.69
C ARG A 130 -27.42 5.76 -2.71
N ASN A 131 -27.27 6.85 -1.90
CA ASN A 131 -28.18 7.25 -0.83
C ASN A 131 -28.35 6.20 0.29
N ARG A 132 -27.31 5.44 0.59
CA ARG A 132 -27.30 4.48 1.68
C ARG A 132 -26.54 5.09 2.86
N THR A 133 -27.15 5.00 4.05
CA THR A 133 -26.60 5.65 5.25
C THR A 133 -26.02 4.65 6.21
N THR A 134 -24.73 4.85 6.55
CA THR A 134 -24.07 4.21 7.70
C THR A 134 -24.12 5.14 8.90
N THR A 135 -24.49 4.63 10.08
CA THR A 135 -24.49 5.39 11.32
C THR A 135 -23.42 4.89 12.27
N TYR A 136 -22.82 5.81 13.03
CA TYR A 136 -21.73 5.52 13.95
C TYR A 136 -22.08 5.89 15.39
N SER A 137 -21.64 5.06 16.33
CA SER A 137 -21.64 5.40 17.74
C SER A 137 -20.25 5.23 18.35
N TYR A 138 -20.04 5.85 19.50
CA TYR A 138 -18.74 5.96 20.13
C TYR A 138 -18.85 5.61 21.61
N ASP A 139 -17.78 5.10 22.18
CA ASP A 139 -17.69 4.86 23.61
C ASP A 139 -17.41 6.18 24.39
N ALA A 140 -17.35 6.06 25.72
CA ALA A 140 -17.13 7.22 26.60
C ALA A 140 -15.76 7.92 26.39
N LEU A 141 -14.78 7.26 25.77
CA LEU A 141 -13.48 7.83 25.42
C LEU A 141 -13.44 8.37 23.98
N GLY A 142 -14.58 8.39 23.28
CA GLY A 142 -14.68 8.88 21.91
C GLY A 142 -14.19 7.91 20.83
N ARG A 143 -13.92 6.64 21.18
CA ARG A 143 -13.51 5.63 20.21
C ARG A 143 -14.76 5.04 19.54
N PRO A 144 -14.75 4.77 18.22
CA PRO A 144 -15.86 4.13 17.54
C PRO A 144 -16.21 2.80 18.20
N SER A 145 -17.47 2.64 18.61
CA SER A 145 -17.96 1.43 19.27
C SER A 145 -18.87 0.61 18.38
N THR A 146 -19.64 1.28 17.50
CA THR A 146 -20.57 0.59 16.60
C THR A 146 -20.68 1.34 15.29
N ALA A 147 -20.74 0.59 14.17
CA ALA A 147 -21.25 1.08 12.90
C ALA A 147 -22.43 0.21 12.47
N THR A 148 -23.57 0.84 12.21
CA THR A 148 -24.71 0.18 11.59
C THR A 148 -24.69 0.53 10.09
N LEU A 149 -24.53 -0.51 9.29
CA LEU A 149 -24.42 -0.38 7.85
C LEU A 149 -25.80 -0.41 7.18
N PRO A 150 -25.95 0.18 5.99
CA PRO A 150 -27.23 0.21 5.29
C PRO A 150 -27.71 -1.17 4.86
N GLY A 151 -28.99 -1.29 4.61
CA GLY A 151 -29.59 -2.49 4.01
C GLY A 151 -29.26 -3.78 4.77
N ALA A 152 -28.72 -4.76 4.06
CA ALA A 152 -28.26 -6.02 4.61
C ALA A 152 -26.80 -5.98 5.11
N GLY A 153 -26.17 -4.80 5.16
CA GLY A 153 -24.78 -4.64 5.57
C GLY A 153 -24.48 -4.99 7.03
N GLY A 154 -25.52 -5.07 7.88
CA GLY A 154 -25.39 -5.52 9.27
C GLY A 154 -24.74 -4.51 10.19
N THR A 155 -24.12 -4.99 11.27
CA THR A 155 -23.51 -4.15 12.32
C THR A 155 -22.11 -4.63 12.64
N LEU A 156 -21.20 -3.68 12.72
CA LEU A 156 -19.86 -3.86 13.26
C LEU A 156 -19.81 -3.27 14.68
N SER A 157 -19.22 -4.00 15.63
CA SER A 157 -19.07 -3.54 17.01
C SER A 157 -17.63 -3.75 17.47
N ALA A 158 -17.01 -2.69 17.99
CA ALA A 158 -15.63 -2.68 18.44
C ALA A 158 -15.53 -2.53 19.96
N ARG A 159 -14.60 -3.26 20.59
CA ARG A 159 -14.24 -3.11 22.00
C ARG A 159 -12.74 -3.01 22.17
N TYR A 160 -12.33 -2.17 23.11
CA TYR A 160 -10.95 -1.83 23.38
C TYR A 160 -10.58 -2.16 24.81
N ASP A 161 -9.30 -2.36 25.04
CA ASP A 161 -8.74 -2.44 26.38
C ASP A 161 -8.46 -1.05 26.98
N ALA A 162 -7.91 -1.03 28.19
CA ALA A 162 -7.53 0.19 28.88
C ALA A 162 -6.37 0.95 28.21
N GLY A 163 -5.58 0.28 27.37
CA GLY A 163 -4.49 0.86 26.56
C GLY A 163 -4.94 1.38 25.20
N ASN A 164 -6.27 1.47 24.95
CA ASN A 164 -6.87 1.89 23.68
C ASN A 164 -6.62 0.93 22.49
N ARG A 165 -6.21 -0.33 22.76
CA ARG A 165 -5.98 -1.32 21.72
C ARG A 165 -7.29 -2.07 21.40
N LEU A 166 -7.54 -2.35 20.14
CA LEU A 166 -8.73 -3.08 19.69
C LEU A 166 -8.64 -4.55 20.12
N MET A 167 -9.49 -4.98 21.05
CA MET A 167 -9.56 -6.37 21.51
C MET A 167 -10.53 -7.20 20.72
N VAL A 168 -11.66 -6.62 20.33
CA VAL A 168 -12.76 -7.35 19.70
C VAL A 168 -13.37 -6.49 18.60
N LEU A 169 -13.52 -7.08 17.42
CA LEU A 169 -14.33 -6.55 16.34
C LEU A 169 -15.36 -7.61 15.95
N SER A 170 -16.61 -7.40 16.36
CA SER A 170 -17.73 -8.29 16.06
C SER A 170 -18.47 -7.78 14.85
N ASP A 171 -18.70 -8.66 13.91
CA ASP A 171 -19.50 -8.43 12.72
C ASP A 171 -20.70 -9.37 12.73
N SER A 172 -21.89 -8.82 12.61
CA SER A 172 -23.13 -9.60 12.60
C SER A 172 -23.25 -10.56 11.41
N LEU A 173 -22.44 -10.39 10.35
CA LEU A 173 -22.48 -11.22 9.14
C LEU A 173 -21.35 -12.24 9.08
N SER A 174 -20.14 -11.87 9.45
CA SER A 174 -18.94 -12.68 9.26
C SER A 174 -18.34 -13.25 10.55
N GLY A 175 -18.91 -12.90 11.71
CA GLY A 175 -18.44 -13.34 13.01
C GLY A 175 -17.49 -12.37 13.70
N THR A 176 -16.68 -12.88 14.62
CA THR A 176 -15.89 -12.03 15.52
C THR A 176 -14.41 -12.27 15.36
N LEU A 177 -13.66 -11.19 15.27
CA LEU A 177 -12.21 -11.16 15.35
C LEU A 177 -11.79 -10.67 16.75
N ASN A 178 -10.79 -11.33 17.36
CA ASN A 178 -10.30 -11.00 18.69
C ASN A 178 -8.78 -10.93 18.69
N TRP A 179 -8.23 -10.00 19.47
CA TRP A 179 -6.80 -9.84 19.66
C TRP A 179 -6.42 -9.81 21.14
N SER A 180 -5.29 -10.42 21.47
CA SER A 180 -4.64 -10.32 22.77
C SER A 180 -3.28 -9.64 22.59
N TYR A 181 -2.85 -8.88 23.59
CA TYR A 181 -1.63 -8.09 23.54
C TYR A 181 -0.76 -8.38 24.77
N ASP A 182 0.54 -8.22 24.63
CA ASP A 182 1.47 -8.17 25.75
C ASP A 182 1.56 -6.75 26.38
N GLY A 183 2.48 -6.60 27.34
CA GLY A 183 2.72 -5.31 27.99
C GLY A 183 3.44 -4.26 27.12
N PHE A 184 3.92 -4.64 25.94
CA PHE A 184 4.58 -3.78 24.96
C PHE A 184 3.67 -3.45 23.77
N ASP A 185 2.35 -3.70 23.88
CA ASP A 185 1.31 -3.54 22.86
C ASP A 185 1.45 -4.46 21.64
N GLN A 186 2.25 -5.53 21.71
CA GLN A 186 2.41 -6.49 20.62
C GLN A 186 1.26 -7.49 20.64
N VAL A 187 0.75 -7.83 19.46
CA VAL A 187 -0.31 -8.84 19.34
C VAL A 187 0.28 -10.21 19.64
N THR A 188 -0.15 -10.83 20.72
CA THR A 188 0.27 -12.20 21.08
C THR A 188 -0.64 -13.27 20.49
N GLN A 189 -1.89 -12.92 20.20
CA GLN A 189 -2.85 -13.82 19.57
C GLN A 189 -3.88 -13.04 18.74
N ALA A 190 -4.23 -13.59 17.59
CA ALA A 190 -5.36 -13.15 16.76
C ALA A 190 -6.27 -14.36 16.51
N ASN A 191 -7.59 -14.21 16.75
CA ASN A 191 -8.58 -15.26 16.57
C ASN A 191 -9.68 -14.77 15.64
N GLY A 192 -10.19 -15.65 14.81
CA GLY A 192 -11.32 -15.42 13.92
C GLY A 192 -12.06 -16.70 13.59
N PRO A 193 -13.15 -16.61 12.82
CA PRO A 193 -13.94 -17.79 12.43
C PRO A 193 -13.13 -18.84 11.66
N GLN A 194 -12.06 -18.46 10.95
CA GLN A 194 -11.22 -19.35 10.15
C GLN A 194 -10.07 -19.98 10.95
N GLY A 195 -9.86 -19.56 12.19
CA GLY A 195 -8.82 -20.10 13.06
C GLY A 195 -8.14 -19.04 13.92
N SER A 196 -7.02 -19.44 14.52
CA SER A 196 -6.23 -18.59 15.41
C SER A 196 -4.78 -18.53 14.97
N ILE A 197 -4.10 -17.42 15.29
CA ILE A 197 -2.66 -17.26 15.12
C ILE A 197 -2.07 -16.80 16.44
N VAL A 198 -0.98 -17.43 16.86
CA VAL A 198 -0.23 -17.07 18.06
C VAL A 198 1.15 -16.56 17.64
N TYR A 199 1.63 -15.49 18.29
CA TYR A 199 2.90 -14.84 18.01
C TYR A 199 3.81 -14.87 19.22
N GLY A 200 5.12 -14.89 18.96
CA GLY A 200 6.15 -14.69 19.95
C GLY A 200 7.14 -13.64 19.51
N TYR A 201 7.68 -12.90 20.47
CA TYR A 201 8.59 -11.78 20.23
C TYR A 201 9.83 -11.90 21.11
N ASP A 202 10.92 -11.26 20.71
CA ASP A 202 12.11 -11.10 21.55
C ASP A 202 12.03 -9.80 22.39
N ALA A 203 13.06 -9.56 23.18
CA ALA A 203 13.11 -8.43 24.11
C ALA A 203 13.15 -7.05 23.43
N VAL A 204 13.53 -6.98 22.14
CA VAL A 204 13.55 -5.74 21.36
C VAL A 204 12.31 -5.60 20.47
N GLY A 205 11.37 -6.55 20.54
CA GLY A 205 10.08 -6.48 19.90
C GLY A 205 10.01 -7.10 18.50
N ARG A 206 11.07 -7.80 18.03
CA ARG A 206 11.04 -8.50 16.75
C ARG A 206 10.27 -9.81 16.88
N ARG A 207 9.46 -10.13 15.88
CA ARG A 207 8.68 -11.37 15.86
C ARG A 207 9.59 -12.59 15.72
N THR A 208 9.68 -13.41 16.76
CA THR A 208 10.49 -14.64 16.77
C THR A 208 9.72 -15.87 16.35
N SER A 209 8.39 -15.83 16.43
CA SER A 209 7.58 -16.96 16.00
C SER A 209 6.15 -16.61 15.62
N MET A 210 5.57 -17.46 14.79
CA MET A 210 4.13 -17.45 14.44
C MET A 210 3.62 -18.89 14.35
N GLN A 211 2.43 -19.14 14.83
CA GLN A 211 1.75 -20.43 14.66
C GLN A 211 0.30 -20.22 14.26
N ALA A 212 -0.04 -20.64 13.06
CA ALA A 212 -1.38 -20.55 12.49
C ALA A 212 -2.15 -21.84 12.79
N ALA A 213 -3.24 -21.74 13.55
CA ALA A 213 -4.11 -22.86 13.91
C ALA A 213 -3.32 -24.10 14.38
N THR A 214 -3.48 -25.22 13.69
CA THR A 214 -2.80 -26.50 14.01
C THR A 214 -1.51 -26.70 13.21
N GLN A 215 -1.08 -25.69 12.43
CA GLN A 215 0.15 -25.80 11.65
C GLN A 215 1.38 -25.83 12.55
N THR A 216 2.46 -26.36 12.01
CA THR A 216 3.76 -26.28 12.66
C THR A 216 4.20 -24.84 12.82
N LYS A 217 4.74 -24.51 13.97
CA LYS A 217 5.28 -23.20 14.32
C LYS A 217 6.35 -22.76 13.33
N VAL A 218 6.24 -21.53 12.86
CA VAL A 218 7.25 -20.83 12.07
C VAL A 218 8.12 -20.03 13.04
N ASN A 219 9.44 -20.11 12.91
CA ASN A 219 10.40 -19.37 13.70
C ASN A 219 11.19 -18.41 12.81
N TYR A 220 11.48 -17.22 13.31
CA TYR A 220 12.21 -16.16 12.64
C TYR A 220 13.55 -15.92 13.36
N ALA A 221 14.63 -15.80 12.61
CA ALA A 221 15.97 -15.52 13.13
C ALA A 221 16.49 -14.21 12.56
N TYR A 222 17.16 -13.43 13.38
CA TYR A 222 17.72 -12.13 13.04
C TYR A 222 19.22 -12.09 13.41
N ASP A 223 19.96 -11.25 12.72
CA ASP A 223 21.34 -10.92 13.11
C ASP A 223 21.37 -9.71 14.07
N ASP A 224 22.60 -9.33 14.46
CA ASP A 224 22.84 -8.20 15.37
C ASP A 224 22.50 -6.82 14.74
N GLY A 225 22.32 -6.77 13.42
CA GLY A 225 21.86 -5.59 12.67
C GLY A 225 20.36 -5.56 12.42
N ASP A 226 19.57 -6.35 13.16
CA ASP A 226 18.11 -6.48 13.07
C ASP A 226 17.60 -7.02 11.72
N ARG A 227 18.47 -7.59 10.87
CA ARG A 227 18.10 -8.14 9.58
C ARG A 227 17.61 -9.58 9.73
N LEU A 228 16.54 -9.94 9.05
CA LEU A 228 15.99 -11.29 9.02
C LEU A 228 16.96 -12.26 8.31
N THR A 229 17.53 -13.20 9.02
CA THR A 229 18.50 -14.17 8.47
C THR A 229 17.89 -15.53 8.17
N GLY A 230 16.73 -15.84 8.76
CA GLY A 230 16.09 -17.13 8.54
C GLY A 230 14.63 -17.19 8.92
N ILE A 231 13.89 -18.03 8.18
CA ILE A 231 12.51 -18.43 8.50
C ILE A 231 12.48 -19.95 8.47
N ALA A 232 12.18 -20.57 9.62
CA ALA A 232 12.19 -22.01 9.76
C ALA A 232 10.80 -22.56 10.15
N GLN A 233 10.36 -23.61 9.44
CA GLN A 233 9.16 -24.40 9.78
C GLN A 233 9.52 -25.88 9.70
N CYS A 234 9.55 -26.61 10.83
CA CYS A 234 10.12 -27.95 10.93
C CYS A 234 11.58 -28.00 10.44
N THR A 235 11.79 -28.81 9.39
CA THR A 235 13.10 -28.97 8.72
C THR A 235 13.32 -27.96 7.60
N ASP A 236 12.27 -27.26 7.19
CA ASP A 236 12.32 -26.28 6.10
C ASP A 236 12.88 -24.96 6.61
N THR A 237 13.91 -24.46 5.97
CA THR A 237 14.50 -23.16 6.28
C THR A 237 14.69 -22.34 5.02
N VAL A 238 14.15 -21.13 5.03
CA VAL A 238 14.50 -20.07 4.08
C VAL A 238 15.62 -19.26 4.73
N SER A 239 16.72 -19.05 4.03
CA SER A 239 17.86 -18.28 4.54
C SER A 239 18.08 -17.04 3.71
N PHE A 240 18.52 -15.96 4.35
CA PHE A 240 18.80 -14.65 3.75
C PHE A 240 20.24 -14.25 4.02
N ALA A 241 20.91 -13.70 3.00
CA ALA A 241 22.23 -13.11 3.14
C ALA A 241 22.22 -11.68 2.59
N TYR A 242 23.02 -10.84 3.21
CA TYR A 242 23.10 -9.42 2.89
C TYR A 242 24.53 -9.02 2.52
N ASP A 243 24.66 -8.00 1.71
CA ASP A 243 25.95 -7.38 1.42
C ASP A 243 26.34 -6.33 2.50
N ASN A 244 27.48 -5.69 2.31
CA ASN A 244 28.00 -4.70 3.26
C ASN A 244 27.20 -3.38 3.30
N ALA A 245 26.32 -3.15 2.31
CA ALA A 245 25.38 -2.02 2.31
C ALA A 245 24.00 -2.41 2.85
N ASN A 246 23.88 -3.56 3.55
CA ASN A 246 22.64 -4.12 4.11
C ASN A 246 21.59 -4.52 3.05
N ARG A 247 21.97 -4.64 1.76
CA ARG A 247 21.06 -5.05 0.71
C ARG A 247 21.01 -6.59 0.65
N LEU A 248 19.84 -7.16 0.38
CA LEU A 248 19.64 -8.60 0.21
C LEU A 248 20.48 -9.11 -0.97
N SER A 249 21.57 -9.83 -0.69
CA SER A 249 22.44 -10.39 -1.73
C SER A 249 21.97 -11.75 -2.23
N SER A 250 21.36 -12.56 -1.35
CA SER A 250 20.75 -13.82 -1.76
C SER A 250 19.67 -14.30 -0.80
N LYS A 251 18.76 -15.10 -1.34
CA LYS A 251 17.74 -15.86 -0.61
C LYS A 251 17.82 -17.33 -1.04
N THR A 252 17.89 -18.25 -0.07
CA THR A 252 17.94 -19.69 -0.33
C THR A 252 16.69 -20.36 0.23
N LEU A 253 15.96 -21.07 -0.61
CA LEU A 253 14.75 -21.82 -0.26
C LEU A 253 15.12 -23.19 0.34
N PRO A 254 14.20 -23.89 1.05
CA PRO A 254 14.46 -25.18 1.68
C PRO A 254 14.95 -26.27 0.69
N ASN A 255 14.49 -26.22 -0.55
CA ASN A 255 14.93 -27.12 -1.63
C ASN A 255 16.30 -26.76 -2.24
N GLN A 256 17.05 -25.84 -1.60
CA GLN A 256 18.36 -25.35 -2.00
C GLN A 256 18.37 -24.51 -3.29
N VAL A 257 17.22 -24.08 -3.78
CA VAL A 257 17.17 -23.11 -4.87
C VAL A 257 17.46 -21.72 -4.29
N GLN A 258 18.42 -21.04 -4.88
CA GLN A 258 18.85 -19.70 -4.47
C GLN A 258 18.36 -18.66 -5.47
N THR A 259 17.93 -17.51 -4.96
CA THR A 259 17.79 -16.26 -5.72
C THR A 259 18.99 -15.38 -5.38
N VAL A 260 19.71 -14.92 -6.38
CA VAL A 260 20.85 -13.99 -6.25
C VAL A 260 20.45 -12.64 -6.82
N TYR A 261 20.78 -11.57 -6.09
CA TYR A 261 20.47 -10.18 -6.43
C TYR A 261 21.74 -9.44 -6.84
N VAL A 262 21.65 -8.66 -7.91
CA VAL A 262 22.72 -7.79 -8.39
C VAL A 262 22.25 -6.35 -8.39
N TYR A 263 23.09 -5.44 -7.94
CA TYR A 263 22.76 -4.02 -7.77
C TYR A 263 23.73 -3.12 -8.53
N ASN A 264 23.26 -1.94 -8.95
CA ASN A 264 24.12 -0.85 -9.40
C ASN A 264 24.53 0.05 -8.21
N ASP A 265 25.34 1.08 -8.50
CA ASP A 265 25.87 2.01 -7.50
C ASP A 265 24.79 2.93 -6.88
N ALA A 266 23.61 3.05 -7.53
CA ALA A 266 22.44 3.73 -6.98
C ALA A 266 21.51 2.77 -6.22
N ASN A 267 22.00 1.60 -5.81
CA ASN A 267 21.29 0.55 -5.06
C ASN A 267 20.06 -0.04 -5.78
N GLN A 268 19.92 0.16 -7.10
CA GLN A 268 18.83 -0.43 -7.88
C GLN A 268 19.21 -1.86 -8.29
N VAL A 269 18.26 -2.80 -8.16
CA VAL A 269 18.45 -4.18 -8.61
C VAL A 269 18.58 -4.22 -10.13
N THR A 270 19.72 -4.65 -10.64
CA THR A 270 19.98 -4.80 -12.08
C THR A 270 19.86 -6.23 -12.56
N GLY A 271 19.79 -7.20 -11.64
CA GLY A 271 19.63 -8.59 -12.01
C GLY A 271 19.12 -9.49 -10.90
N LEU A 272 18.36 -10.50 -11.29
CA LEU A 272 17.96 -11.65 -10.50
C LEU A 272 18.37 -12.94 -11.24
N ALA A 273 18.88 -13.91 -10.50
CA ALA A 273 19.18 -15.25 -11.05
C ALA A 273 18.68 -16.33 -10.09
N TRP A 274 18.10 -17.40 -10.65
CA TRP A 274 17.60 -18.54 -9.90
C TRP A 274 18.36 -19.82 -10.27
N GLY A 275 18.75 -20.60 -9.29
CA GLY A 275 19.41 -21.88 -9.52
C GLY A 275 19.88 -22.56 -8.25
N LYS A 276 20.43 -23.75 -8.40
CA LYS A 276 21.13 -24.47 -7.33
C LYS A 276 22.63 -24.44 -7.60
N THR A 277 23.44 -24.34 -6.56
CA THR A 277 24.89 -24.41 -6.69
C THR A 277 25.31 -25.68 -7.41
N GLY A 278 26.10 -25.55 -8.47
CA GLY A 278 26.61 -26.68 -9.27
C GLY A 278 25.60 -27.27 -10.28
N GLN A 279 24.44 -26.65 -10.45
CA GLN A 279 23.44 -27.06 -11.44
C GLN A 279 23.22 -25.97 -12.50
N ALA A 280 22.53 -26.31 -13.57
CA ALA A 280 22.09 -25.34 -14.57
C ALA A 280 21.15 -24.32 -13.95
N ALA A 281 21.26 -23.05 -14.36
CA ALA A 281 20.37 -22.00 -13.90
C ALA A 281 18.92 -22.29 -14.29
N LEU A 282 17.97 -22.05 -13.39
CA LEU A 282 16.54 -22.17 -13.63
C LEU A 282 16.01 -20.98 -14.45
N GLY A 283 16.67 -19.82 -14.33
CA GLY A 283 16.32 -18.63 -15.06
C GLY A 283 16.96 -17.37 -14.50
N SER A 284 16.74 -16.26 -15.20
CA SER A 284 17.22 -14.94 -14.78
C SER A 284 16.34 -13.82 -15.33
N LEU A 285 16.43 -12.66 -14.68
CA LEU A 285 15.91 -11.37 -15.13
C LEU A 285 17.00 -10.32 -14.99
N GLY A 286 17.15 -9.47 -16.01
CA GLY A 286 17.97 -8.28 -15.99
C GLY A 286 17.08 -7.04 -16.07
N TYR A 287 17.46 -5.97 -15.38
CA TYR A 287 16.69 -4.74 -15.28
C TYR A 287 17.54 -3.55 -15.72
N GLY A 288 17.01 -2.76 -16.65
CA GLY A 288 17.63 -1.55 -17.17
C GLY A 288 16.83 -0.32 -16.77
N TYR A 289 17.54 0.73 -16.32
CA TYR A 289 16.94 1.96 -15.82
C TYR A 289 17.36 3.16 -16.70
N ASP A 290 16.43 4.10 -16.87
CA ASP A 290 16.74 5.40 -17.52
C ASP A 290 17.46 6.35 -16.55
N SER A 291 17.78 7.54 -17.05
CA SER A 291 18.46 8.57 -16.25
C SER A 291 17.59 9.19 -15.14
N ARG A 292 16.31 8.86 -15.06
CA ARG A 292 15.41 9.21 -13.93
C ARG A 292 15.34 8.08 -12.89
N GLY A 293 15.99 6.93 -13.15
CA GLY A 293 15.86 5.76 -12.32
C GLY A 293 14.62 4.90 -12.61
N GLN A 294 13.87 5.23 -13.66
CA GLN A 294 12.68 4.46 -14.04
C GLN A 294 13.09 3.19 -14.78
N LEU A 295 12.46 2.05 -14.43
CA LEU A 295 12.66 0.80 -15.12
C LEU A 295 12.13 0.91 -16.56
N VAL A 296 13.02 0.73 -17.55
CA VAL A 296 12.71 0.87 -18.99
C VAL A 296 13.00 -0.39 -19.79
N ALA A 297 13.72 -1.35 -19.22
CA ALA A 297 14.07 -2.60 -19.91
C ALA A 297 14.05 -3.77 -18.94
N GLN A 298 13.51 -4.89 -19.41
CA GLN A 298 13.60 -6.18 -18.74
C GLN A 298 14.14 -7.21 -19.73
N THR A 299 15.17 -7.95 -19.36
CA THR A 299 15.87 -8.95 -20.17
C THR A 299 15.96 -10.28 -19.42
N GLY A 300 16.52 -11.31 -20.05
CA GLY A 300 16.70 -12.62 -19.43
C GLY A 300 15.66 -13.65 -19.87
N SER A 301 15.76 -14.87 -19.33
CA SER A 301 14.94 -16.03 -19.74
C SER A 301 13.45 -15.91 -19.38
N HIS A 302 13.12 -14.99 -18.46
CA HIS A 302 11.75 -14.71 -18.00
C HIS A 302 11.30 -13.27 -18.30
N ALA A 303 11.98 -12.57 -19.18
CA ALA A 303 11.53 -11.27 -19.66
C ALA A 303 10.19 -11.40 -20.41
N PRO A 304 9.30 -10.38 -20.32
CA PRO A 304 8.06 -10.37 -21.11
C PRO A 304 8.34 -10.55 -22.60
N GLN A 305 7.58 -11.43 -23.23
CA GLN A 305 7.77 -11.74 -24.67
C GLN A 305 6.85 -10.92 -25.57
N ALA A 306 5.82 -10.32 -25.01
CA ALA A 306 4.82 -9.55 -25.75
C ALA A 306 4.32 -8.36 -24.94
N LEU A 307 3.91 -7.31 -25.66
CA LEU A 307 3.11 -6.23 -25.10
C LEU A 307 1.63 -6.64 -25.08
N PRO A 308 0.83 -6.05 -24.19
CA PRO A 308 -0.62 -6.24 -24.21
C PRO A 308 -1.19 -5.89 -25.58
N PRO A 309 -2.26 -6.57 -26.05
CA PRO A 309 -2.97 -6.16 -27.25
C PRO A 309 -3.44 -4.70 -27.14
N ALA A 310 -3.39 -3.96 -28.24
CA ALA A 310 -3.91 -2.60 -28.26
C ALA A 310 -5.41 -2.61 -27.95
N SER A 311 -5.82 -1.88 -26.94
CA SER A 311 -7.22 -1.66 -26.63
C SER A 311 -7.81 -0.59 -27.58
N THR A 312 -8.97 -0.86 -28.17
CA THR A 312 -9.60 0.01 -29.15
C THR A 312 -11.01 0.41 -28.71
N ASN A 313 -11.53 1.49 -29.29
CA ASN A 313 -12.89 1.98 -29.00
C ASN A 313 -13.15 2.13 -27.49
N ASN A 314 -12.23 2.82 -26.81
CA ASN A 314 -12.33 3.11 -25.38
C ASN A 314 -12.96 4.48 -25.18
N THR A 315 -13.94 4.57 -24.29
CA THR A 315 -14.52 5.85 -23.84
C THR A 315 -14.51 5.93 -22.32
N PHE A 316 -14.42 7.14 -21.81
CA PHE A 316 -14.38 7.42 -20.38
C PHE A 316 -15.34 8.56 -20.07
N ASP A 317 -15.90 8.56 -18.87
CA ASP A 317 -16.67 9.70 -18.36
C ASP A 317 -15.79 10.61 -17.46
N ASP A 318 -16.41 11.68 -16.94
CA ASP A 318 -15.72 12.70 -16.14
C ASP A 318 -15.22 12.19 -14.78
N ASN A 319 -15.67 11.03 -14.31
CA ASN A 319 -15.12 10.34 -13.14
C ASN A 319 -14.02 9.33 -13.50
N ASN A 320 -13.52 9.35 -14.75
CA ASN A 320 -12.54 8.37 -15.27
C ASN A 320 -13.04 6.91 -15.29
N ARG A 321 -14.37 6.67 -15.22
CA ARG A 321 -14.93 5.33 -15.43
C ARG A 321 -14.86 5.00 -16.91
N GLN A 322 -14.40 3.80 -17.23
CA GLN A 322 -14.33 3.35 -18.63
C GLN A 322 -15.71 2.87 -19.07
N THR A 323 -16.45 3.71 -19.77
CA THR A 323 -17.81 3.45 -20.21
C THR A 323 -17.90 2.52 -21.42
N GLN A 324 -16.78 2.37 -22.17
CA GLN A 324 -16.63 1.39 -23.22
C GLN A 324 -15.19 0.87 -23.27
N ALA A 325 -15.00 -0.43 -23.46
CA ALA A 325 -13.71 -1.06 -23.65
C ALA A 325 -13.79 -2.08 -24.79
N ASN A 326 -12.87 -1.97 -25.77
CA ASN A 326 -12.85 -2.84 -26.96
C ASN A 326 -14.23 -2.93 -27.67
N GLY A 327 -15.01 -1.83 -27.65
CA GLY A 327 -16.35 -1.78 -28.22
C GLY A 327 -17.47 -2.31 -27.31
N ASN A 328 -17.16 -2.94 -26.18
CA ASN A 328 -18.16 -3.43 -25.23
C ASN A 328 -18.55 -2.32 -24.25
N ALA A 329 -19.85 -2.07 -24.13
CA ALA A 329 -20.39 -1.10 -23.17
C ALA A 329 -20.21 -1.59 -21.73
N ARG A 330 -19.89 -0.65 -20.84
CA ARG A 330 -19.73 -0.86 -19.41
C ARG A 330 -20.65 0.05 -18.61
N SER A 331 -21.17 -0.46 -17.52
CA SER A 331 -22.03 0.32 -16.62
C SER A 331 -21.53 0.27 -15.19
N TYR A 332 -21.77 1.35 -14.47
CA TYR A 332 -21.34 1.54 -13.09
C TYR A 332 -22.51 2.04 -12.24
N ASP A 333 -22.46 1.74 -10.93
CA ASP A 333 -23.35 2.39 -9.98
C ASP A 333 -22.87 3.82 -9.64
N ALA A 334 -23.59 4.51 -8.76
CA ALA A 334 -23.25 5.87 -8.36
C ALA A 334 -21.95 5.93 -7.54
N ASP A 335 -21.58 4.87 -6.81
CA ASP A 335 -20.33 4.78 -6.05
C ASP A 335 -19.13 4.40 -6.90
N GLY A 336 -19.35 4.14 -8.21
CA GLY A 336 -18.28 3.86 -9.16
C GLY A 336 -17.87 2.39 -9.24
N HIS A 337 -18.73 1.48 -8.78
CA HIS A 337 -18.51 0.04 -8.93
C HIS A 337 -19.00 -0.44 -10.29
N LEU A 338 -18.20 -1.25 -10.98
CA LEU A 338 -18.59 -1.87 -12.24
C LEU A 338 -19.77 -2.81 -12.02
N LEU A 339 -20.88 -2.59 -12.76
CA LEU A 339 -22.06 -3.45 -12.75
C LEU A 339 -22.10 -4.42 -13.92
N SER A 340 -21.56 -4.01 -15.08
CA SER A 340 -21.47 -4.86 -16.27
C SER A 340 -20.27 -4.47 -17.12
N ASP A 341 -19.62 -5.47 -17.73
CA ASP A 341 -18.59 -5.29 -18.74
C ASP A 341 -19.06 -5.67 -20.16
N GLY A 342 -20.38 -5.88 -20.31
CA GLY A 342 -21.01 -6.33 -21.56
C GLY A 342 -21.09 -7.86 -21.69
N THR A 343 -20.33 -8.62 -20.92
CA THR A 343 -20.35 -10.11 -20.91
C THR A 343 -20.68 -10.68 -19.55
N ARG A 344 -20.30 -10.00 -18.51
CA ARG A 344 -20.50 -10.36 -17.09
C ARG A 344 -21.27 -9.27 -16.38
N THR A 345 -21.94 -9.66 -15.29
CA THR A 345 -22.52 -8.74 -14.32
C THR A 345 -21.88 -8.94 -12.97
N TYR A 346 -21.71 -7.85 -12.23
CA TYR A 346 -21.01 -7.75 -10.97
C TYR A 346 -21.99 -7.27 -9.91
N THR A 347 -22.10 -8.01 -8.83
CA THR A 347 -22.96 -7.64 -7.68
C THR A 347 -22.07 -7.22 -6.52
N TRP A 348 -22.39 -6.10 -5.91
CA TRP A 348 -21.68 -5.52 -4.78
C TRP A 348 -22.59 -5.57 -3.55
N ASP A 349 -22.03 -5.93 -2.40
CA ASP A 349 -22.76 -5.92 -1.15
C ASP A 349 -22.99 -4.48 -0.63
N ASP A 350 -23.70 -4.36 0.49
CA ASP A 350 -23.99 -3.07 1.12
C ASP A 350 -22.76 -2.46 1.84
N ARG A 351 -21.60 -3.10 1.75
CA ARG A 351 -20.29 -2.65 2.25
C ARG A 351 -19.30 -2.31 1.16
N ASP A 352 -19.77 -2.25 -0.09
CA ASP A 352 -18.96 -1.95 -1.27
C ASP A 352 -17.94 -3.03 -1.65
N HIS A 353 -18.14 -4.28 -1.16
CA HIS A 353 -17.34 -5.41 -1.60
C HIS A 353 -17.99 -6.13 -2.77
N LEU A 354 -17.19 -6.60 -3.72
CA LEU A 354 -17.67 -7.47 -4.80
C LEU A 354 -18.13 -8.81 -4.20
N SER A 355 -19.44 -9.08 -4.27
CA SER A 355 -20.02 -10.29 -3.69
C SER A 355 -20.24 -11.43 -4.70
N GLN A 356 -20.47 -11.09 -5.99
CA GLN A 356 -20.78 -12.09 -7.00
C GLN A 356 -20.43 -11.63 -8.40
N ILE A 357 -20.02 -12.58 -9.25
CA ILE A 357 -19.88 -12.42 -10.69
C ILE A 357 -20.79 -13.43 -11.40
N THR A 358 -21.59 -12.94 -12.36
CA THR A 358 -22.50 -13.77 -13.16
C THR A 358 -22.15 -13.64 -14.64
N GLN A 359 -22.16 -14.73 -15.38
CA GLN A 359 -21.96 -14.76 -16.83
C GLN A 359 -23.03 -15.65 -17.46
N GLY A 360 -23.73 -15.10 -18.47
CA GLY A 360 -24.80 -15.84 -19.15
C GLY A 360 -25.91 -16.30 -18.21
N GLY A 361 -26.20 -15.55 -17.14
CA GLY A 361 -27.19 -15.93 -16.12
C GLY A 361 -26.71 -16.93 -15.08
N THR A 362 -25.47 -17.43 -15.19
CA THR A 362 -24.89 -18.38 -14.23
C THR A 362 -23.90 -17.67 -13.33
N VAL A 363 -23.98 -17.93 -12.02
CA VAL A 363 -22.98 -17.46 -11.05
C VAL A 363 -21.68 -18.22 -11.27
N ILE A 364 -20.62 -17.50 -11.63
CA ILE A 364 -19.28 -18.07 -11.88
C ILE A 364 -18.34 -17.89 -10.69
N ALA A 365 -18.58 -16.87 -9.86
CA ALA A 365 -17.82 -16.64 -8.64
C ALA A 365 -18.69 -15.96 -7.58
N SER A 366 -18.46 -16.27 -6.30
CA SER A 366 -19.00 -15.53 -5.16
C SER A 366 -17.96 -15.39 -4.06
N TYR A 367 -18.06 -14.29 -3.30
CA TYR A 367 -17.05 -13.87 -2.33
C TYR A 367 -17.71 -13.48 -1.00
N SER A 368 -17.02 -13.77 0.08
CA SER A 368 -17.38 -13.33 1.43
C SER A 368 -16.19 -12.65 2.09
N TYR A 369 -16.47 -11.77 3.04
CA TYR A 369 -15.45 -10.94 3.67
C TYR A 369 -15.57 -11.00 5.19
N ASP A 370 -14.45 -10.83 5.90
CA ASP A 370 -14.43 -10.73 7.34
C ASP A 370 -14.72 -9.30 7.83
N ALA A 371 -14.76 -9.11 9.14
CA ALA A 371 -15.02 -7.80 9.76
C ALA A 371 -14.00 -6.71 9.38
N LEU A 372 -12.81 -7.07 8.89
CA LEU A 372 -11.78 -6.18 8.38
C LEU A 372 -11.88 -5.95 6.86
N GLY A 373 -12.91 -6.48 6.18
CA GLY A 373 -13.06 -6.38 4.73
C GLY A 373 -12.08 -7.25 3.93
N ARG A 374 -11.33 -8.17 4.58
CA ARG A 374 -10.49 -9.14 3.89
C ARG A 374 -11.34 -10.29 3.39
N ARG A 375 -11.06 -10.79 2.20
CA ARG A 375 -11.82 -11.91 1.60
C ARG A 375 -11.69 -13.17 2.45
N SER A 376 -12.71 -13.51 3.22
CA SER A 376 -12.74 -14.67 4.11
C SER A 376 -13.02 -15.98 3.36
N ALA A 377 -13.74 -15.91 2.24
CA ALA A 377 -13.99 -17.05 1.38
C ALA A 377 -14.24 -16.63 -0.08
N LYS A 378 -13.95 -17.57 -1.00
CA LYS A 378 -14.42 -17.51 -2.38
C LYS A 378 -15.00 -18.85 -2.80
N THR A 379 -16.02 -18.82 -3.65
CA THR A 379 -16.59 -20.01 -4.31
C THR A 379 -16.49 -19.82 -5.81
N GLU A 380 -15.78 -20.73 -6.48
CA GLU A 380 -15.63 -20.78 -7.93
C GLU A 380 -15.79 -22.23 -8.39
N SER A 381 -16.46 -22.46 -9.52
CA SER A 381 -16.74 -23.81 -10.06
C SER A 381 -17.33 -24.78 -9.00
N GLY A 382 -18.13 -24.25 -8.07
CA GLY A 382 -18.76 -25.02 -7.00
C GLY A 382 -17.85 -25.36 -5.80
N ALA A 383 -16.58 -25.02 -5.84
CA ALA A 383 -15.63 -25.22 -4.74
C ALA A 383 -15.46 -23.96 -3.92
N THR A 384 -15.58 -24.08 -2.59
CA THR A 384 -15.36 -22.96 -1.65
C THR A 384 -14.00 -23.08 -1.01
N THR A 385 -13.19 -22.02 -1.12
CA THR A 385 -11.91 -21.84 -0.41
C THR A 385 -12.07 -20.77 0.65
N GLN A 386 -11.72 -21.08 1.90
CA GLN A 386 -11.66 -20.16 3.03
C GLN A 386 -10.21 -19.78 3.31
N TYR A 387 -9.99 -18.62 3.91
CA TYR A 387 -8.66 -18.03 4.13
C TYR A 387 -8.42 -17.66 5.57
N LEU A 388 -7.27 -18.07 6.13
CA LEU A 388 -6.76 -17.58 7.41
C LEU A 388 -5.63 -16.58 7.14
N TYR A 389 -5.68 -15.42 7.81
CA TYR A 389 -4.76 -14.30 7.58
C TYR A 389 -3.88 -14.00 8.79
N ASP A 390 -2.56 -13.89 8.56
CA ASP A 390 -1.62 -13.14 9.39
C ASP A 390 -1.55 -11.71 8.86
N GLY A 391 -2.18 -10.75 9.56
CA GLY A 391 -2.33 -9.39 9.04
C GLY A 391 -3.03 -9.38 7.67
N LEU A 392 -2.27 -9.03 6.63
CA LEU A 392 -2.72 -9.02 5.24
C LEU A 392 -2.29 -10.25 4.43
N ASN A 393 -1.46 -11.13 5.00
CA ASN A 393 -0.96 -12.32 4.31
C ASN A 393 -1.86 -13.52 4.57
N THR A 394 -2.28 -14.21 3.51
CA THR A 394 -2.90 -15.53 3.63
C THR A 394 -1.84 -16.53 4.06
N VAL A 395 -2.04 -17.17 5.21
CA VAL A 395 -1.14 -18.21 5.76
C VAL A 395 -1.72 -19.61 5.65
N GLN A 396 -3.02 -19.71 5.31
CA GLN A 396 -3.71 -20.99 5.14
C GLN A 396 -4.90 -20.83 4.21
N GLU A 397 -5.08 -21.78 3.31
CA GLU A 397 -6.29 -22.00 2.54
C GLU A 397 -6.97 -23.27 3.03
N MET A 398 -8.32 -23.26 3.04
CA MET A 398 -9.12 -24.40 3.48
C MET A 398 -10.21 -24.71 2.45
N GLN A 399 -10.27 -25.95 1.99
CA GLN A 399 -11.34 -26.45 1.13
C GLN A 399 -11.99 -27.68 1.79
N GLY A 400 -13.16 -27.49 2.37
CA GLY A 400 -13.77 -28.50 3.23
C GLY A 400 -12.86 -28.83 4.41
N THR A 401 -12.37 -30.08 4.49
CA THR A 401 -11.41 -30.51 5.52
C THR A 401 -9.95 -30.44 5.10
N THR A 402 -9.68 -30.12 3.82
CA THR A 402 -8.31 -30.00 3.31
C THR A 402 -7.73 -28.65 3.70
N ILE A 403 -6.55 -28.67 4.29
CA ILE A 403 -5.79 -27.50 4.70
C ILE A 403 -4.55 -27.41 3.83
N ASN A 404 -4.35 -26.27 3.18
CA ASN A 404 -3.18 -25.94 2.37
C ASN A 404 -2.39 -24.82 3.09
N PRO A 405 -1.34 -25.18 3.87
CA PRO A 405 -0.51 -24.19 4.55
C PRO A 405 0.34 -23.41 3.56
N ILE A 406 0.61 -22.16 3.92
CA ILE A 406 1.47 -21.26 3.16
C ILE A 406 2.56 -20.74 4.09
N LEU A 407 3.82 -20.98 3.74
CA LEU A 407 4.96 -20.41 4.44
C LEU A 407 5.20 -18.99 3.91
N THR A 408 5.00 -18.01 4.79
CA THR A 408 5.14 -16.58 4.47
C THR A 408 6.25 -15.93 5.28
N GLY A 409 6.78 -14.83 4.76
CA GLY A 409 7.60 -13.89 5.52
C GLY A 409 6.77 -12.88 6.29
N PRO A 410 7.44 -11.99 7.06
CA PRO A 410 6.77 -10.88 7.74
C PRO A 410 6.30 -9.77 6.79
N GLY A 411 6.92 -9.64 5.62
CA GLY A 411 6.55 -8.66 4.60
C GLY A 411 5.27 -9.00 3.85
N ILE A 412 4.64 -7.97 3.28
CA ILE A 412 3.40 -8.14 2.53
C ILE A 412 3.64 -8.93 1.23
N ASP A 413 2.82 -9.97 1.00
CA ASP A 413 2.88 -10.86 -0.16
C ASP A 413 4.17 -11.70 -0.29
N GLU A 414 4.98 -11.77 0.75
CA GLU A 414 6.15 -12.65 0.81
C GLU A 414 5.70 -14.10 1.02
N ARG A 415 5.75 -14.89 -0.04
CA ARG A 415 5.44 -16.34 0.00
C ARG A 415 6.65 -17.14 -0.43
N TYR A 416 6.96 -18.17 0.34
CA TYR A 416 8.12 -19.04 0.10
C TYR A 416 7.72 -20.45 -0.27
N ALA A 417 6.68 -20.99 0.36
CA ALA A 417 6.16 -22.31 0.04
C ALA A 417 4.65 -22.38 0.21
N ARG A 418 4.02 -23.30 -0.51
CA ARG A 418 2.61 -23.65 -0.40
C ARG A 418 2.45 -25.16 -0.56
N ASP A 419 1.64 -25.74 0.32
CA ASP A 419 1.21 -27.12 0.18
C ASP A 419 -0.14 -27.17 -0.54
N ASP A 420 -0.30 -28.11 -1.44
CA ASP A 420 -1.57 -28.44 -2.08
C ASP A 420 -1.64 -29.94 -2.39
N ASN A 421 -2.70 -30.38 -3.10
CA ASN A 421 -2.88 -31.77 -3.47
C ASN A 421 -1.74 -32.32 -4.37
N GLY A 422 -0.96 -31.46 -5.01
CA GLY A 422 0.22 -31.81 -5.80
C GLY A 422 1.51 -31.92 -4.99
N GLY A 423 1.47 -31.61 -3.69
CA GLY A 423 2.61 -31.57 -2.78
C GLY A 423 3.11 -30.16 -2.51
N ARG A 424 4.28 -30.08 -1.84
CA ARG A 424 4.89 -28.80 -1.48
C ARG A 424 5.62 -28.19 -2.66
N THR A 425 5.29 -26.93 -2.96
CA THR A 425 5.96 -26.11 -3.97
C THR A 425 6.57 -24.87 -3.37
N TYR A 426 7.64 -24.36 -3.99
CA TYR A 426 8.38 -23.19 -3.56
C TYR A 426 8.33 -22.10 -4.62
N PHE A 427 8.23 -20.85 -4.18
CA PHE A 427 8.03 -19.69 -5.05
C PHE A 427 9.35 -19.01 -5.40
N LEU A 428 9.57 -18.79 -6.70
CA LEU A 428 10.61 -17.91 -7.23
C LEU A 428 9.92 -16.71 -7.87
N THR A 429 10.20 -15.53 -7.33
CA THR A 429 9.51 -14.29 -7.68
C THR A 429 10.45 -13.29 -8.34
N ASP A 430 9.89 -12.42 -9.19
CA ASP A 430 10.58 -11.26 -9.72
C ASP A 430 10.64 -10.11 -8.69
N LEU A 431 11.15 -8.96 -9.13
CA LEU A 431 11.30 -7.76 -8.30
C LEU A 431 9.94 -7.20 -7.82
N LEU A 432 8.88 -7.36 -8.60
CA LEU A 432 7.52 -6.95 -8.22
C LEU A 432 6.83 -7.94 -7.26
N GLY A 433 7.45 -9.10 -7.00
CA GLY A 433 6.85 -10.19 -6.24
C GLY A 433 5.98 -11.12 -7.07
N SER A 434 5.97 -10.97 -8.41
CA SER A 434 5.23 -11.89 -9.29
C SER A 434 5.88 -13.27 -9.29
N THR A 435 5.10 -14.31 -9.13
CA THR A 435 5.58 -15.70 -9.20
C THR A 435 6.03 -16.01 -10.64
N ARG A 436 7.32 -16.28 -10.84
CA ARG A 436 7.89 -16.64 -12.16
C ARG A 436 8.01 -18.14 -12.34
N LEU A 437 8.39 -18.83 -11.25
CA LEU A 437 8.52 -20.28 -11.23
C LEU A 437 7.96 -20.82 -9.92
N LEU A 438 7.37 -22.02 -10.01
CA LEU A 438 7.25 -22.92 -8.86
C LEU A 438 8.27 -24.05 -9.03
N THR A 439 8.89 -24.44 -7.92
CA THR A 439 9.81 -25.57 -7.87
C THR A 439 9.33 -26.63 -6.89
N ASP A 440 9.63 -27.91 -7.18
CA ASP A 440 9.35 -29.02 -6.28
C ASP A 440 10.35 -29.10 -5.11
N THR A 441 10.21 -30.08 -4.25
CA THR A 441 11.09 -30.34 -3.12
C THR A 441 12.52 -30.68 -3.53
N ASN A 442 12.74 -31.13 -4.76
CA ASN A 442 14.07 -31.42 -5.33
C ASN A 442 14.70 -30.16 -5.98
N GLY A 443 13.91 -29.07 -6.15
CA GLY A 443 14.34 -27.85 -6.79
C GLY A 443 14.18 -27.84 -8.31
N ASN A 444 13.43 -28.80 -8.88
CA ASN A 444 13.10 -28.78 -10.30
C ASN A 444 11.96 -27.78 -10.54
N ALA A 445 12.03 -27.03 -11.64
CA ALA A 445 10.92 -26.19 -12.07
C ALA A 445 9.74 -27.04 -12.52
N VAL A 446 8.57 -26.86 -11.88
CA VAL A 446 7.34 -27.62 -12.17
C VAL A 446 6.27 -26.76 -12.83
N GLN A 447 6.33 -25.44 -12.67
CA GLN A 447 5.41 -24.49 -13.26
C GLN A 447 6.13 -23.19 -13.59
N ARG A 448 5.85 -22.62 -14.75
CA ARG A 448 6.33 -21.30 -15.19
C ARG A 448 5.17 -20.38 -15.45
N TYR A 449 5.35 -19.11 -15.07
CA TYR A 449 4.44 -18.00 -15.34
C TYR A 449 5.18 -16.88 -16.08
N ASP A 450 4.59 -16.43 -17.18
CA ASP A 450 5.03 -15.26 -17.92
C ASP A 450 3.89 -14.24 -17.92
N TYR A 451 4.25 -12.97 -17.81
CA TYR A 451 3.28 -11.87 -17.70
C TYR A 451 3.59 -10.83 -18.77
N ASP A 452 2.53 -10.21 -19.29
CA ASP A 452 2.68 -8.90 -19.91
C ASP A 452 2.93 -7.83 -18.82
N PRO A 453 3.25 -6.59 -19.18
CA PRO A 453 3.50 -5.54 -18.19
C PRO A 453 2.34 -5.28 -17.21
N TYR A 454 1.11 -5.57 -17.59
CA TYR A 454 -0.08 -5.37 -16.77
C TYR A 454 -0.58 -6.64 -16.07
N GLY A 455 0.11 -7.76 -16.23
CA GLY A 455 -0.16 -8.99 -15.48
C GLY A 455 -1.10 -9.98 -16.15
N THR A 456 -1.39 -9.82 -17.46
CA THR A 456 -2.01 -10.90 -18.23
C THR A 456 -1.09 -12.10 -18.21
N THR A 457 -1.57 -13.22 -17.70
CA THR A 457 -0.75 -14.37 -17.37
C THR A 457 -0.79 -15.44 -18.46
N THR A 458 0.39 -15.95 -18.83
CA THR A 458 0.57 -17.19 -19.56
C THR A 458 1.30 -18.19 -18.68
N GLN A 459 0.80 -19.42 -18.62
CA GLN A 459 1.38 -20.46 -17.77
C GLN A 459 1.77 -21.70 -18.60
N SER A 460 2.86 -22.36 -18.19
CA SER A 460 3.40 -23.51 -18.93
C SER A 460 2.57 -24.80 -18.78
N SER A 461 1.75 -24.89 -17.72
CA SER A 461 0.90 -26.03 -17.41
C SER A 461 -0.30 -25.58 -16.59
N THR A 462 -1.37 -26.35 -16.60
CA THR A 462 -2.54 -26.19 -15.72
C THR A 462 -2.58 -27.22 -14.59
N SER A 463 -1.53 -28.02 -14.45
CA SER A 463 -1.46 -29.11 -13.46
C SER A 463 -1.31 -28.61 -12.02
N TYR A 464 -0.78 -27.40 -11.84
CA TYR A 464 -0.59 -26.77 -10.54
C TYR A 464 -1.57 -25.61 -10.36
N ASN A 465 -2.47 -25.74 -9.41
CA ASN A 465 -3.47 -24.72 -9.09
C ASN A 465 -2.88 -23.71 -8.10
N ASN A 466 -2.03 -22.79 -8.61
CA ASN A 466 -1.50 -21.70 -7.80
C ASN A 466 -2.21 -20.38 -8.15
N PRO A 467 -2.98 -19.79 -7.21
CA PRO A 467 -3.62 -18.50 -7.43
C PRO A 467 -2.67 -17.32 -7.29
N TYR A 468 -1.55 -17.44 -6.58
CA TYR A 468 -0.62 -16.35 -6.29
C TYR A 468 0.32 -16.10 -7.46
N GLN A 469 -0.01 -15.14 -8.31
CA GLN A 469 0.65 -14.92 -9.59
C GLN A 469 1.25 -13.53 -9.69
N TYR A 470 0.69 -12.65 -10.54
CA TYR A 470 1.22 -11.31 -10.78
C TYR A 470 1.25 -10.48 -9.49
N THR A 471 2.41 -9.87 -9.20
CA THR A 471 2.72 -9.12 -7.96
C THR A 471 2.37 -9.87 -6.66
N GLY A 472 2.38 -11.22 -6.71
CA GLY A 472 2.01 -12.08 -5.59
C GLY A 472 0.50 -12.09 -5.28
N ARG A 473 -0.34 -11.48 -6.12
CA ARG A 473 -1.77 -11.39 -5.88
C ARG A 473 -2.54 -12.61 -6.38
N GLU A 474 -3.72 -12.83 -5.81
CA GLU A 474 -4.58 -13.95 -6.11
C GLU A 474 -5.30 -13.73 -7.44
N HIS A 475 -5.00 -14.57 -8.43
CA HIS A 475 -5.67 -14.63 -9.72
C HIS A 475 -6.86 -15.56 -9.61
N ASP A 476 -8.06 -15.04 -9.80
CA ASP A 476 -9.32 -15.79 -9.75
C ASP A 476 -9.68 -16.37 -11.12
N GLN A 477 -10.49 -17.44 -11.17
CA GLN A 477 -10.96 -18.05 -12.42
C GLN A 477 -11.78 -17.07 -13.29
N SER A 478 -12.31 -16.02 -12.67
CA SER A 478 -12.94 -14.91 -13.37
C SER A 478 -11.97 -14.10 -14.24
N GLY A 479 -10.65 -14.30 -14.13
CA GLY A 479 -9.61 -13.50 -14.78
C GLY A 479 -9.28 -12.20 -14.04
N LEU A 480 -9.90 -11.94 -12.90
CA LEU A 480 -9.58 -10.80 -12.04
C LEU A 480 -8.51 -11.17 -11.02
N TYR A 481 -7.72 -10.18 -10.64
CA TYR A 481 -6.84 -10.26 -9.48
C TYR A 481 -7.49 -9.62 -8.26
N TYR A 482 -7.44 -10.30 -7.11
CA TYR A 482 -7.88 -9.76 -5.83
C TYR A 482 -6.76 -8.96 -5.17
N TYR A 483 -6.88 -7.65 -5.17
CA TYR A 483 -5.94 -6.70 -4.55
C TYR A 483 -6.49 -6.18 -3.20
N ARG A 484 -7.02 -7.05 -2.36
CA ARG A 484 -7.60 -6.73 -1.03
C ARG A 484 -8.77 -5.76 -1.11
N ALA A 485 -8.50 -4.45 -1.13
CA ALA A 485 -9.58 -3.45 -1.19
C ALA A 485 -10.30 -3.40 -2.55
N ARG A 486 -9.66 -3.85 -3.63
CA ARG A 486 -10.22 -3.78 -4.98
C ARG A 486 -9.94 -5.04 -5.80
N TYR A 487 -10.66 -5.18 -6.91
CA TYR A 487 -10.37 -6.17 -7.94
C TYR A 487 -9.80 -5.51 -9.19
N TYR A 488 -8.77 -6.12 -9.73
CA TYR A 488 -7.99 -5.62 -10.85
C TYR A 488 -8.21 -6.47 -12.10
N THR A 489 -8.43 -5.82 -13.26
CA THR A 489 -8.49 -6.48 -14.57
C THR A 489 -7.20 -6.21 -15.35
N PRO A 490 -6.35 -7.24 -15.56
CA PRO A 490 -5.08 -7.06 -16.24
C PRO A 490 -5.24 -6.69 -17.72
N GLU A 491 -6.30 -7.16 -18.37
CA GLU A 491 -6.59 -6.85 -19.77
C GLU A 491 -6.72 -5.35 -20.05
N LEU A 492 -7.16 -4.57 -19.04
CA LEU A 492 -7.38 -3.13 -19.14
C LEU A 492 -6.41 -2.32 -18.30
N GLY A 493 -5.59 -2.97 -17.48
CA GLY A 493 -4.66 -2.30 -16.58
C GLY A 493 -5.34 -1.42 -15.52
N ARG A 494 -6.56 -1.79 -15.08
CA ARG A 494 -7.41 -0.96 -14.21
C ARG A 494 -8.10 -1.75 -13.12
N PHE A 495 -8.45 -1.06 -12.04
CA PHE A 495 -9.41 -1.54 -11.06
C PHE A 495 -10.85 -1.43 -11.58
N ILE A 496 -11.74 -2.30 -11.11
CA ILE A 496 -13.16 -2.33 -11.48
C ILE A 496 -14.05 -1.50 -10.53
N SER A 497 -13.44 -0.86 -9.52
CA SER A 497 -14.09 0.07 -8.59
C SER A 497 -13.19 1.26 -8.33
N GLU A 498 -13.80 2.37 -7.87
CA GLU A 498 -13.04 3.53 -7.39
C GLU A 498 -12.14 3.17 -6.22
N ASP A 499 -11.04 3.91 -6.09
CA ASP A 499 -10.20 3.80 -4.91
C ASP A 499 -10.97 4.23 -3.65
N PRO A 500 -11.03 3.42 -2.59
CA PRO A 500 -11.68 3.82 -1.34
C PRO A 500 -11.10 5.09 -0.71
N ILE A 501 -9.78 5.35 -0.90
CA ILE A 501 -9.13 6.60 -0.45
C ILE A 501 -9.32 7.77 -1.42
N LYS A 502 -10.10 7.56 -2.50
CA LYS A 502 -10.48 8.59 -3.48
C LYS A 502 -9.26 9.30 -4.10
N LEU A 503 -9.29 10.63 -4.20
CA LEU A 503 -8.22 11.43 -4.83
C LEU A 503 -6.88 11.38 -4.07
N MET A 504 -6.82 10.82 -2.87
CA MET A 504 -5.54 10.56 -2.18
C MET A 504 -4.66 9.58 -2.94
N ALA A 505 -5.26 8.65 -3.70
CA ALA A 505 -4.53 7.75 -4.59
C ALA A 505 -4.02 8.42 -5.88
N GLY A 506 -4.51 9.64 -6.18
CA GLY A 506 -4.21 10.38 -7.39
C GLY A 506 -5.45 10.82 -8.16
N PRO A 507 -5.27 11.56 -9.26
CA PRO A 507 -6.39 12.15 -10.01
C PRO A 507 -7.26 11.13 -10.76
N ASN A 508 -6.77 9.92 -10.99
CA ASN A 508 -7.54 8.83 -11.61
C ASN A 508 -7.70 7.67 -10.62
N VAL A 509 -8.86 7.62 -9.99
CA VAL A 509 -9.19 6.68 -8.91
C VAL A 509 -9.35 5.20 -9.33
N TYR A 510 -9.24 4.89 -10.62
CA TYR A 510 -9.26 3.52 -11.15
C TYR A 510 -7.89 3.02 -11.59
N LEU A 511 -6.88 3.89 -11.56
CA LEU A 511 -5.58 3.60 -12.13
C LEU A 511 -4.79 2.60 -11.27
N TYR A 512 -4.19 1.60 -11.90
CA TYR A 512 -3.27 0.68 -11.28
C TYR A 512 -1.84 1.22 -11.37
N ALA A 513 -1.11 1.16 -10.24
CA ALA A 513 0.33 1.39 -10.19
C ALA A 513 0.79 2.69 -10.92
N ARG A 514 0.00 3.78 -10.84
CA ARG A 514 0.29 5.08 -11.51
C ARG A 514 0.54 4.97 -13.02
N ALA A 515 -0.07 4.00 -13.70
CA ALA A 515 0.19 3.63 -15.10
C ALA A 515 1.64 3.20 -15.39
N ASN A 516 2.42 2.85 -14.37
CA ASN A 516 3.77 2.29 -14.50
C ASN A 516 3.84 0.93 -13.76
N PRO A 517 3.19 -0.11 -14.28
CA PRO A 517 3.08 -1.41 -13.63
C PRO A 517 4.39 -2.23 -13.64
N VAL A 518 5.44 -1.75 -14.33
CA VAL A 518 6.78 -2.36 -14.31
C VAL A 518 7.64 -1.80 -13.17
N GLY A 519 7.37 -0.56 -12.72
CA GLY A 519 8.10 0.10 -11.64
C GLY A 519 7.35 0.14 -10.32
N TYR A 520 6.03 -0.08 -10.32
CA TYR A 520 5.17 0.03 -9.14
C TYR A 520 4.24 -1.16 -9.02
N ARG A 521 3.87 -1.49 -7.80
CA ARG A 521 2.76 -2.39 -7.46
C ARG A 521 1.83 -1.71 -6.45
N ASP A 522 0.60 -2.21 -6.33
CA ASP A 522 -0.37 -1.77 -5.34
C ASP A 522 -0.79 -2.97 -4.47
N PRO A 523 -0.07 -3.32 -3.41
CA PRO A 523 -0.36 -4.53 -2.64
C PRO A 523 -1.70 -4.49 -1.90
N SER A 524 -2.17 -3.31 -1.55
CA SER A 524 -3.40 -3.10 -0.77
C SER A 524 -4.64 -2.85 -1.63
N GLY A 525 -4.46 -2.46 -2.89
CA GLY A 525 -5.53 -1.93 -3.72
C GLY A 525 -5.94 -0.50 -3.33
N LEU A 526 -5.07 0.26 -2.66
CA LEU A 526 -5.32 1.62 -2.18
C LEU A 526 -4.24 2.61 -2.62
N TRP A 527 -2.99 2.17 -2.76
CA TRP A 527 -1.85 3.02 -3.10
C TRP A 527 -0.72 2.19 -3.70
N SER A 528 0.16 2.81 -4.48
CA SER A 528 1.24 2.11 -5.16
C SER A 528 2.59 2.28 -4.47
N VAL A 529 3.36 1.19 -4.40
CA VAL A 529 4.73 1.14 -3.86
C VAL A 529 5.70 0.91 -5.00
N THR A 530 6.85 1.60 -4.98
CA THR A 530 7.97 1.37 -5.91
C THR A 530 8.93 0.30 -5.40
N PHE A 531 9.66 -0.32 -6.31
CA PHE A 531 10.69 -1.34 -6.02
C PHE A 531 12.11 -0.88 -6.33
N THR A 532 12.31 0.36 -6.72
CA THR A 532 13.66 0.87 -6.90
C THR A 532 14.20 1.33 -5.56
N ALA A 533 15.36 0.82 -5.18
CA ALA A 533 16.04 1.08 -3.91
C ALA A 533 16.35 2.57 -3.66
N ILE A 534 16.21 3.43 -4.66
CA ILE A 534 16.26 4.89 -4.52
C ILE A 534 15.37 5.51 -5.60
N ASP A 535 14.12 5.80 -5.28
CA ASP A 535 13.37 6.81 -6.02
C ASP A 535 13.79 8.18 -5.48
N ILE A 536 14.87 8.71 -6.03
CA ILE A 536 15.19 10.10 -5.83
C ILE A 536 14.17 10.89 -6.64
N ILE A 537 13.12 11.33 -5.97
CA ILE A 537 12.11 12.27 -6.44
C ILE A 537 11.09 11.70 -7.44
N GLY A 538 10.12 11.00 -6.94
CA GLY A 538 8.79 11.00 -7.54
C GLY A 538 7.98 12.16 -6.96
N GLY A 539 7.63 13.17 -7.75
CA GLY A 539 6.64 14.15 -7.32
C GLY A 539 5.28 13.46 -7.18
N ALA A 540 4.82 13.21 -5.96
CA ALA A 540 3.47 12.78 -5.69
C ALA A 540 2.67 13.99 -5.18
N ILE A 541 1.47 14.15 -5.71
CA ILE A 541 0.49 15.08 -5.14
C ILE A 541 -0.15 14.33 -3.96
N VAL A 542 0.06 14.84 -2.75
CA VAL A 542 -0.46 14.23 -1.53
C VAL A 542 -1.57 15.11 -0.95
N PHE A 543 -2.68 14.47 -0.64
CA PHE A 543 -3.75 15.05 0.16
C PHE A 543 -3.73 14.38 1.53
N GLY A 544 -3.84 15.13 2.59
CA GLY A 544 -3.90 14.57 3.91
C GLY A 544 -4.71 15.45 4.86
N LYS A 545 -4.98 14.91 6.04
CA LYS A 545 -5.52 15.66 7.15
C LYS A 545 -4.45 15.74 8.21
N ASP A 546 -4.14 16.93 8.70
CA ASP A 546 -3.21 17.11 9.79
C ASP A 546 -3.76 16.41 11.05
N PRO A 547 -3.01 15.49 11.65
CA PRO A 547 -3.46 14.78 12.84
C PRO A 547 -3.55 15.68 14.08
N ASP A 548 -2.82 16.81 14.12
CA ASP A 548 -2.76 17.69 15.27
C ASP A 548 -3.88 18.75 15.29
N ASP A 549 -4.24 19.30 14.11
CA ASP A 549 -5.28 20.34 14.02
C ASP A 549 -6.51 19.91 13.20
N GLY A 550 -6.46 18.73 12.60
CA GLY A 550 -7.56 18.16 11.82
C GLY A 550 -7.81 18.83 10.47
N LYS A 551 -6.95 19.77 10.04
CA LYS A 551 -7.09 20.45 8.75
C LYS A 551 -6.56 19.59 7.61
N TRP A 552 -7.21 19.71 6.45
CA TRP A 552 -6.77 19.05 5.25
C TRP A 552 -5.59 19.82 4.63
N PHE A 553 -4.55 19.10 4.25
CA PHE A 553 -3.46 19.67 3.47
C PHE A 553 -3.37 19.03 2.08
N PHE A 554 -2.83 19.80 1.16
CA PHE A 554 -2.51 19.39 -0.19
C PHE A 554 -1.06 19.80 -0.43
N GLY A 555 -0.21 18.84 -0.77
CA GLY A 555 1.22 19.11 -0.97
C GLY A 555 1.83 18.30 -2.09
N GLY A 556 2.94 18.79 -2.64
CA GLY A 556 3.82 17.99 -3.47
C GLY A 556 4.77 17.19 -2.58
N ARG A 557 4.87 15.88 -2.82
CA ARG A 557 5.80 15.01 -2.10
C ARG A 557 7.06 14.83 -2.93
N ILE A 558 8.22 15.09 -2.34
CA ILE A 558 9.53 14.78 -2.90
C ILE A 558 10.10 13.64 -2.07
N GLY A 559 10.31 12.47 -2.67
CA GLY A 559 10.74 11.29 -1.96
C GLY A 559 12.14 10.82 -2.32
N PHE A 560 12.88 10.34 -1.31
CA PHE A 560 14.08 9.53 -1.45
C PHE A 560 13.75 8.11 -0.99
N GLY A 561 14.02 7.10 -1.80
CA GLY A 561 13.83 5.71 -1.41
C GLY A 561 15.14 5.07 -0.99
N VAL A 562 15.18 4.46 0.18
CA VAL A 562 16.11 3.39 0.56
C VAL A 562 15.25 2.21 0.94
N GLU A 563 15.31 1.11 0.19
CA GLU A 563 14.68 -0.13 0.62
C GLU A 563 15.54 -0.81 1.67
N ASP A 564 15.04 -0.82 2.89
CA ASP A 564 15.15 -1.99 3.75
C ASP A 564 13.78 -2.65 3.76
N GLY A 565 13.75 -3.97 3.61
CA GLY A 565 12.54 -4.76 3.41
C GLY A 565 11.40 -4.31 4.32
N LEU A 566 10.36 -3.74 3.72
CA LEU A 566 9.19 -3.26 4.43
C LEU A 566 8.52 -4.42 5.16
N SER A 567 8.83 -4.57 6.44
CA SER A 567 7.95 -5.30 7.33
C SER A 567 6.74 -4.42 7.61
N PHE A 568 5.61 -4.79 7.06
CA PHE A 568 4.36 -4.15 7.37
C PHE A 568 3.87 -4.70 8.71
N ASP A 569 3.95 -3.91 9.77
CA ASP A 569 3.23 -4.16 11.01
C ASP A 569 1.87 -3.46 10.93
N PRO A 570 0.77 -4.19 10.76
CA PRO A 570 -0.56 -3.59 10.68
C PRO A 570 -0.99 -2.91 12.00
N TYR A 571 -0.19 -3.03 13.06
CA TYR A 571 -0.52 -2.55 14.39
C TYR A 571 0.40 -1.45 14.90
N GLY A 572 1.23 -0.88 14.04
CA GLY A 572 2.14 0.26 14.18
C GLY A 572 2.51 0.70 15.60
N LYS A 573 3.79 0.58 15.97
CA LYS A 573 4.32 1.17 17.21
C LYS A 573 5.18 2.40 16.93
N ARG A 574 5.01 3.41 17.80
CA ARG A 574 6.07 4.36 18.08
C ARG A 574 7.23 3.60 18.72
N SER A 575 8.38 3.51 18.08
CA SER A 575 9.61 3.08 18.75
C SER A 575 9.95 4.10 19.83
N GLY A 576 10.08 3.64 21.08
CA GLY A 576 10.44 4.48 22.23
C GLY A 576 11.78 5.18 21.99
N ARG A 577 11.85 6.44 22.42
CA ARG A 577 13.08 7.22 22.47
C ARG A 577 14.13 6.51 23.33
N ASP A 578 15.20 6.07 22.74
CA ASP A 578 16.40 5.72 23.49
C ASP A 578 17.22 7.00 23.69
N LYS A 579 17.24 7.50 24.92
CA LYS A 579 18.09 8.62 25.32
C LYS A 579 19.47 8.11 25.65
N THR A 580 20.39 8.12 24.71
CA THR A 580 21.81 8.09 25.01
C THR A 580 22.38 9.52 24.94
N PRO A 581 23.10 9.96 25.97
CA PRO A 581 23.65 11.31 26.01
C PRO A 581 24.99 11.36 25.26
N CYS A 582 24.98 11.68 23.99
CA CYS A 582 26.13 12.22 23.28
C CYS A 582 25.65 13.10 22.15
N SER A 583 26.14 14.31 22.12
CA SER A 583 25.91 15.36 21.14
C SER A 583 25.86 14.85 19.71
N GLY A 584 24.71 14.91 19.05
CA GLY A 584 24.50 14.55 17.67
C GLY A 584 23.00 14.62 17.33
N THR A 585 22.71 15.06 16.16
CA THR A 585 21.36 15.11 15.58
C THR A 585 20.65 13.77 15.78
N THR A 586 19.53 13.76 16.50
CA THR A 586 18.76 12.52 16.69
C THR A 586 17.80 12.37 15.51
N VAL A 587 18.01 11.33 14.74
CA VAL A 587 17.08 10.95 13.65
C VAL A 587 16.09 9.93 14.23
N GLY A 588 14.84 10.35 14.40
CA GLY A 588 13.76 9.46 14.82
C GLY A 588 12.99 8.95 13.59
N THR A 589 12.89 7.63 13.43
CA THR A 589 12.03 7.03 12.40
C THR A 589 10.71 6.64 13.03
N TYR A 590 9.58 7.11 12.48
CA TYR A 590 8.28 6.57 12.86
C TYR A 590 7.51 6.11 11.63
N ILE A 591 6.88 4.98 11.80
CA ILE A 591 5.98 4.39 10.81
C ILE A 591 4.58 4.60 11.35
N SER A 592 3.76 5.35 10.65
CA SER A 592 2.34 5.41 10.92
C SER A 592 1.59 4.69 9.81
N THR A 593 0.81 3.70 10.15
CA THR A 593 0.01 2.91 9.23
C THR A 593 -1.46 3.20 9.46
N GLY A 594 -2.14 3.71 8.43
CA GLY A 594 -3.60 3.76 8.39
C GLY A 594 -4.14 2.49 7.75
N VAL A 595 -4.96 1.74 8.43
CA VAL A 595 -5.74 0.66 7.84
C VAL A 595 -7.13 1.21 7.55
N THR A 596 -7.48 1.28 6.26
CA THR A 596 -8.87 1.53 5.86
C THR A 596 -9.59 0.20 5.89
N VAL A 597 -10.50 0.02 6.83
CA VAL A 597 -11.28 -1.19 7.00
C VAL A 597 -12.70 -0.88 6.55
N GLY A 598 -13.03 -1.22 5.31
CA GLY A 598 -14.38 -1.06 4.78
C GLY A 598 -14.99 0.32 5.06
N PRO A 599 -16.29 0.42 5.39
CA PRO A 599 -16.90 1.68 5.78
C PRO A 599 -16.39 2.24 7.13
N TRP A 600 -15.59 1.47 7.87
CA TRP A 600 -14.83 1.93 9.00
C TRP A 600 -13.47 2.42 8.51
N SER A 601 -13.38 3.69 8.18
CA SER A 601 -12.08 4.33 8.09
C SER A 601 -11.61 4.58 9.52
N TRP A 602 -10.90 3.63 10.08
CA TRP A 602 -10.10 3.81 11.26
C TRP A 602 -8.85 4.53 10.80
N SER A 603 -8.76 5.78 11.12
CA SER A 603 -7.53 6.51 11.02
C SER A 603 -7.03 6.83 12.43
N PRO A 604 -6.15 6.00 13.00
CA PRO A 604 -5.11 6.57 13.79
C PRO A 604 -4.05 6.99 12.79
N ALA A 605 -3.83 8.29 12.65
CA ALA A 605 -2.78 8.94 11.88
C ALA A 605 -2.36 8.17 10.61
N GLN A 606 -2.75 8.67 9.46
CA GLN A 606 -2.26 8.14 8.18
C GLN A 606 -0.74 8.20 8.19
N GLY A 607 -0.12 7.03 8.18
CA GLY A 607 1.29 6.95 8.29
C GLY A 607 2.01 7.08 6.99
N ALA A 608 2.75 8.12 6.90
CA ALA A 608 4.02 8.11 6.21
C ALA A 608 5.09 7.72 7.23
N ALA A 609 6.05 6.89 6.89
CA ALA A 609 7.27 6.81 7.66
C ALA A 609 7.95 8.17 7.54
N GLY A 610 8.23 8.82 8.65
CA GLY A 610 8.87 10.13 8.70
C GLY A 610 10.19 10.07 9.44
N ILE A 611 11.16 10.86 9.03
CA ILE A 611 12.34 11.18 9.82
C ILE A 611 12.14 12.60 10.33
N ASP A 612 12.02 12.76 11.63
CA ASP A 612 12.18 14.07 12.27
C ASP A 612 13.67 14.31 12.51
N ILE A 613 14.18 15.38 11.92
CA ILE A 613 15.50 15.90 12.27
C ILE A 613 15.25 16.97 13.33
N GLU A 614 15.36 16.61 14.60
CA GLU A 614 15.42 17.60 15.66
C GLU A 614 16.85 18.20 15.69
N SER A 615 16.97 19.48 15.33
CA SER A 615 18.16 20.25 15.69
C SER A 615 18.08 20.49 17.20
N GLY A 616 19.02 19.90 17.95
CA GLY A 616 19.07 20.09 19.39
C GLY A 616 19.40 21.53 19.75
N ASP A 617 18.41 22.24 20.25
CA ASP A 617 18.62 23.36 21.16
C ASP A 617 18.16 22.92 22.54
N ASP A 618 19.11 22.91 23.49
CA ASP A 618 18.90 22.64 24.89
C ASP A 618 17.91 23.64 25.48
N TYR A 619 16.70 23.18 25.83
CA TYR A 619 15.86 23.90 26.80
C TYR A 619 16.01 23.24 28.16
N HIS A 620 16.69 23.97 29.07
CA HIS A 620 16.64 23.73 30.51
C HIS A 620 15.22 23.96 31.00
N GLU A 621 14.61 22.96 31.59
CA GLU A 621 13.41 23.11 32.41
C GLU A 621 13.76 23.86 33.68
N GLY A 622 13.26 25.09 33.81
CA GLY A 622 13.12 25.80 35.07
C GLY A 622 11.66 25.75 35.52
N PRO A 623 11.37 25.91 36.83
CA PRO A 623 10.06 25.62 37.38
C PRO A 623 8.98 26.60 36.92
N GLU A 624 7.77 26.05 36.82
CA GLU A 624 6.53 26.71 36.41
C GLU A 624 6.26 28.06 37.09
N SER A 625 5.97 29.06 36.28
CA SER A 625 5.13 30.19 36.70
C SER A 625 4.11 30.47 35.60
N ALA A 626 2.86 30.56 36.03
CA ALA A 626 1.69 30.83 35.23
C ALA A 626 1.77 32.18 34.50
N ASP A 627 1.01 32.26 33.39
CA ASP A 627 0.62 33.45 32.62
C ASP A 627 1.65 34.05 31.67
N THR A 628 1.58 33.58 30.37
CA THR A 628 1.68 34.52 29.24
C THR A 628 1.10 33.90 27.95
N PRO A 629 0.51 34.73 27.06
CA PRO A 629 -0.25 34.22 25.89
C PRO A 629 0.66 33.76 24.77
N ALA A 630 0.13 32.83 24.00
CA ALA A 630 0.74 32.20 22.85
C ALA A 630 1.36 33.21 21.86
N MET A 631 2.67 33.10 21.62
CA MET A 631 3.35 33.70 20.48
C MET A 631 4.15 32.67 19.73
N ASN A 632 3.89 32.66 18.43
CA ASN A 632 4.72 32.15 17.34
C ASN A 632 5.24 30.70 17.46
N ARG A 633 4.50 29.78 16.88
CA ARG A 633 5.07 28.53 16.43
C ARG A 633 5.76 28.74 15.08
N SER A 634 7.06 28.58 15.05
CA SER A 634 7.81 28.42 13.79
C SER A 634 7.32 27.17 13.04
N PRO A 635 7.29 27.17 11.70
CA PRO A 635 6.85 26.01 10.92
C PRO A 635 7.78 24.83 11.20
N LYS A 636 7.22 23.71 11.61
CA LYS A 636 7.95 22.43 11.71
C LYS A 636 8.02 21.81 10.34
N TYR A 637 9.22 21.58 9.84
CA TYR A 637 9.46 20.79 8.64
C TYR A 637 9.60 19.33 9.05
N GLY A 638 8.71 18.49 8.57
CA GLY A 638 8.77 17.04 8.77
C GLY A 638 9.23 16.32 7.50
N LEU A 639 10.13 15.37 7.64
CA LEU A 639 10.56 14.47 6.58
C LEU A 639 9.83 13.15 6.70
N GLY A 640 8.98 12.84 5.73
CA GLY A 640 8.13 11.66 5.77
C GLY A 640 8.52 10.59 4.76
N PHE A 641 8.53 9.33 5.18
CA PHE A 641 8.79 8.17 4.36
C PHE A 641 7.51 7.36 4.18
N GLY A 642 7.13 7.08 2.97
CA GLY A 642 6.05 6.16 2.69
C GLY A 642 6.50 5.22 1.61
N GLY A 643 6.84 3.98 1.93
CA GLY A 643 7.35 2.98 0.99
C GLY A 643 8.60 3.38 0.20
N SER A 644 8.96 4.64 0.22
CA SER A 644 10.18 5.28 -0.25
C SER A 644 10.48 6.45 0.69
N MET A 645 11.71 6.70 1.04
CA MET A 645 12.11 7.86 1.82
C MET A 645 11.71 9.15 1.09
N GLY A 646 10.91 9.99 1.70
CA GLY A 646 10.48 11.26 1.14
C GLY A 646 10.59 12.42 2.11
N PHE A 647 10.92 13.59 1.58
CA PHE A 647 10.75 14.85 2.30
C PHE A 647 9.32 15.33 2.03
N GLU A 648 8.54 15.49 3.06
CA GLU A 648 7.23 16.10 2.97
C GLU A 648 7.36 17.55 3.43
N VAL A 649 7.13 18.49 2.53
CA VAL A 649 7.04 19.91 2.89
C VAL A 649 5.57 20.16 3.18
N ILE A 650 5.24 20.24 4.46
CA ILE A 650 3.90 20.61 4.90
C ILE A 650 3.86 22.14 4.97
N GLY A 651 3.17 22.76 4.04
CA GLY A 651 2.82 24.19 4.15
C GLY A 651 1.56 24.34 5.01
N HIS A 652 1.65 25.13 6.06
CA HIS A 652 0.49 25.56 6.86
C HIS A 652 -0.30 26.62 6.13
#